data_317d8c845ebdc2b95f652b3ccf84d3bf
#
_entry.id   317d8c845ebdc2b95f652b3ccf84d3bf
#
_cell.length_a   1.000
_cell.length_b   1.000
_cell.length_c   1.000
_cell.angle_alpha   90.00
_cell.angle_beta   90.00
_cell.angle_gamma   90.00
#
_symmetry.space_group_name_H-M   'P 1'
#
loop_
_entity.id
_entity.type
_entity.pdbx_description
1 polymer ?
#
loop_
_entity_poly.entity_id
_entity_poly.type
_entity_poly.pdbx_seq_one_letter_code
_entity_poly.pdbx_strand_id
1 'polypeptide(L)'
;MRSAKINSVTKVVLIVLMLALCVSMLAACNDKDKEKAYDNENDPLVFSTQAVDNVFSPFFSTTGPDNSVVGMTQLSMLTNDAKGNVAYGENEAVITLDLQQPSGGNENGTNTYYFVLKNNIRFSNGSYLTIKDVLFNYYVYLDPAYTGSSTIYSTDIVGLKAYRTQTQNEKEQESFNNQFKIIANGRISALKSAVETVIDENEEVADDIDLMTESLTKYVNNNPESKYVVVDFKKAMELFEEELASDYSNAVDTYKDITFKDEAGKLYKDLLTTDQEAFLYNEGIISWNKKDGKLSATFTNDLADIKKWSDPTGNETAQQAKERAKQQAIDIVFNTKMPKDVNEIVTYWATASNLSEFLEKEAMEEFAQNLGGKAVKNISGIRFANRTESVTVNGKTYKPVEYDENGNVKSDCNEVLAITINGVDPKAIWNFAIGVAPMYYYSTTNWNGKNYIDSFDFEENFGVEFMSQSFMNQVIKGDDKVGVPVGAGAYAASKSSGGIDNIASGEFCDKGVIYFERNPYFCMGPAKIKKVRYQVVSANQITNTLYNGEIDFAEPNAKPETIEEINNHQGFKSKSVRTLGYGYIGINAGKVPSIKVRQAIMHAINTQECVDYYKTTASPIYRSMSKSNWAYPGNTPGTKEPTPYYPYVGSPVPEDLTVVNPDYKKFVEAKGLRAGQKMSEEQQIEFLTSLVEGAGYTVNGEGIYQKGSNQLKYTFTIAGEETDHPAFNAMLHAREILNQCGFQITVTTDANALKKLSTGELTVWAAAWGSTLDPDMYQVYHKESTATSVLNWGYKQILNDTAGKTYATEQGIINELSDLIEKARKTNDQKRRARYYSQALDLVMELAVELPTYQRDDLFAYNVNKIDERTFTPESELSSFKGLTSENWNLSLVTER
;
A
#
# COMPACT_ATOMS: atom_id res chain seq x y z
N MET A 1 68.83 1.14 -25.15
CA MET A 1 68.82 -0.27 -25.68
C MET A 1 69.69 -1.14 -24.84
N ARG A 2 69.16 -1.88 -23.92
CA ARG A 2 69.83 -3.09 -23.35
C ARG A 2 68.73 -4.13 -23.19
N SER A 3 68.70 -5.12 -24.10
CA SER A 3 67.85 -6.30 -24.03
C SER A 3 68.42 -7.20 -22.96
N ALA A 4 67.78 -7.46 -21.89
CA ALA A 4 68.08 -8.46 -20.90
C ALA A 4 67.74 -9.83 -21.48
N LYS A 5 68.76 -10.65 -21.80
CA LYS A 5 68.56 -12.04 -22.10
C LYS A 5 68.13 -12.77 -20.84
N ILE A 6 66.88 -13.25 -20.84
CA ILE A 6 66.39 -14.17 -19.81
C ILE A 6 67.10 -15.51 -19.95
N ASN A 7 67.79 -15.91 -18.90
CA ASN A 7 68.58 -17.14 -18.86
C ASN A 7 67.71 -18.40 -19.08
N SER A 8 68.20 -19.41 -19.73
CA SER A 8 67.46 -20.64 -20.02
C SER A 8 66.87 -21.34 -18.79
N VAL A 9 67.54 -21.21 -17.65
CA VAL A 9 67.02 -21.72 -16.35
C VAL A 9 65.75 -21.01 -15.93
N THR A 10 65.61 -19.67 -16.09
CA THR A 10 64.41 -18.89 -15.76
C THR A 10 63.24 -19.24 -16.68
N LYS A 11 63.49 -19.60 -17.95
CA LYS A 11 62.46 -20.09 -18.88
C LYS A 11 61.98 -21.49 -18.50
N VAL A 12 62.87 -22.38 -18.06
CA VAL A 12 62.46 -23.71 -17.58
C VAL A 12 61.67 -23.61 -16.28
N VAL A 13 62.05 -22.74 -15.34
CA VAL A 13 61.30 -22.52 -14.10
C VAL A 13 59.94 -21.91 -14.38
N LEU A 14 59.80 -20.95 -15.32
CA LEU A 14 58.50 -20.37 -15.71
C LEU A 14 57.62 -21.41 -16.43
N ILE A 15 58.20 -22.31 -17.27
CA ILE A 15 57.40 -23.34 -17.91
C ILE A 15 56.96 -24.41 -16.90
N VAL A 16 57.80 -24.77 -15.93
CA VAL A 16 57.41 -25.68 -14.84
C VAL A 16 56.37 -25.08 -13.93
N LEU A 17 56.44 -23.76 -13.63
CA LEU A 17 55.40 -23.03 -12.87
C LEU A 17 54.10 -22.92 -13.67
N MET A 18 54.13 -22.63 -14.96
CA MET A 18 52.92 -22.63 -15.81
C MET A 18 52.32 -24.04 -15.94
N LEU A 19 53.16 -25.09 -16.09
CA LEU A 19 52.68 -26.47 -16.10
C LEU A 19 52.10 -26.88 -14.73
N ALA A 20 52.69 -26.45 -13.62
CA ALA A 20 52.13 -26.68 -12.28
C ALA A 20 50.84 -25.91 -12.06
N LEU A 21 50.71 -24.69 -12.58
CA LEU A 21 49.44 -23.94 -12.59
C LEU A 21 48.37 -24.60 -13.50
N CYS A 22 48.77 -25.10 -14.68
CA CYS A 22 47.86 -25.84 -15.57
C CYS A 22 47.43 -27.18 -14.97
N VAL A 23 48.31 -27.87 -14.25
CA VAL A 23 47.97 -29.14 -13.56
C VAL A 23 47.10 -28.86 -12.33
N SER A 24 47.31 -27.75 -11.62
CA SER A 24 46.39 -27.34 -10.54
C SER A 24 45.05 -26.87 -11.07
N MET A 25 44.97 -26.21 -12.23
CA MET A 25 43.70 -25.90 -12.89
C MET A 25 43.01 -27.14 -13.47
N LEU A 26 43.78 -28.14 -13.97
CA LEU A 26 43.21 -29.41 -14.44
C LEU A 26 42.83 -30.35 -13.28
N ALA A 27 43.46 -30.23 -12.13
CA ALA A 27 43.03 -30.93 -10.91
C ALA A 27 41.79 -30.28 -10.28
N ALA A 28 41.62 -28.96 -10.46
CA ALA A 28 40.38 -28.24 -10.06
C ALA A 28 39.20 -28.50 -11.03
N CYS A 29 39.49 -28.96 -12.28
CA CYS A 29 38.46 -29.35 -13.25
C CYS A 29 38.09 -30.84 -13.22
N ASN A 30 38.59 -31.63 -12.27
CA ASN A 30 38.32 -33.07 -12.18
C ASN A 30 37.60 -33.47 -10.86
N ASP A 31 37.12 -32.50 -10.05
CA ASP A 31 35.99 -32.77 -9.21
C ASP A 31 34.76 -32.75 -10.13
N LYS A 32 34.32 -33.97 -10.52
CA LYS A 32 32.93 -34.16 -10.90
C LYS A 32 32.12 -33.44 -9.82
N ASP A 33 31.29 -32.48 -10.22
CA ASP A 33 30.36 -31.79 -9.36
C ASP A 33 29.75 -32.77 -8.38
N LYS A 34 30.31 -32.87 -7.18
CA LYS A 34 29.53 -33.29 -6.03
C LYS A 34 28.61 -32.17 -5.80
N GLU A 35 27.39 -32.33 -6.27
CA GLU A 35 26.31 -31.38 -6.02
C GLU A 35 26.33 -31.04 -4.52
N LYS A 36 26.50 -29.75 -4.22
CA LYS A 36 26.64 -29.26 -2.84
C LYS A 36 25.38 -29.60 -2.08
N ALA A 37 25.48 -30.43 -1.04
CA ALA A 37 24.43 -30.58 -0.08
C ALA A 37 24.41 -29.35 0.84
N TYR A 38 23.23 -28.83 1.12
CA TYR A 38 23.02 -27.69 2.02
C TYR A 38 22.58 -28.16 3.40
N ASP A 39 22.76 -27.32 4.40
CA ASP A 39 22.41 -27.61 5.79
C ASP A 39 21.39 -26.62 6.30
N ASN A 40 20.20 -27.10 6.64
CA ASN A 40 19.11 -26.28 7.18
C ASN A 40 19.46 -25.52 8.48
N GLU A 41 20.49 -25.97 9.23
CA GLU A 41 20.94 -25.30 10.46
C GLU A 41 21.92 -24.15 10.19
N ASN A 42 22.73 -24.26 9.15
CA ASN A 42 23.85 -23.34 8.93
C ASN A 42 23.69 -22.46 7.69
N ASP A 43 23.13 -23.01 6.60
CA ASP A 43 22.98 -22.27 5.35
C ASP A 43 21.68 -21.44 5.39
N PRO A 44 21.73 -20.14 5.04
CA PRO A 44 20.53 -19.33 4.96
C PRO A 44 19.77 -19.56 3.65
N LEU A 45 18.46 -19.45 3.69
CA LEU A 45 17.62 -19.24 2.51
C LEU A 45 17.44 -17.73 2.30
N VAL A 46 17.75 -17.24 1.10
CA VAL A 46 17.74 -15.81 0.77
C VAL A 46 16.65 -15.51 -0.25
N PHE A 47 15.65 -14.75 0.16
CA PHE A 47 14.59 -14.21 -0.70
C PHE A 47 14.97 -12.82 -1.21
N SER A 48 14.57 -12.48 -2.41
CA SER A 48 14.56 -11.08 -2.84
C SER A 48 13.41 -10.31 -2.18
N THR A 49 13.60 -9.03 -1.98
CA THR A 49 12.51 -8.09 -1.66
C THR A 49 12.74 -6.75 -2.36
N GLN A 50 11.70 -5.96 -2.51
CA GLN A 50 11.80 -4.57 -2.94
C GLN A 50 12.32 -3.69 -1.79
N ALA A 51 12.57 -2.42 -2.09
CA ALA A 51 12.96 -1.44 -1.07
C ALA A 51 11.92 -1.40 0.07
N VAL A 52 12.40 -1.31 1.30
CA VAL A 52 11.60 -1.27 2.53
C VAL A 52 11.67 0.12 3.14
N ASP A 53 10.60 0.55 3.80
CA ASP A 53 10.56 1.81 4.55
C ASP A 53 11.13 1.68 5.97
N ASN A 54 11.49 0.45 6.36
CA ASN A 54 11.96 0.07 7.70
C ASN A 54 10.92 0.34 8.82
N VAL A 55 9.64 0.36 8.46
CA VAL A 55 8.53 0.43 9.43
C VAL A 55 8.00 -0.98 9.69
N PHE A 56 8.80 -1.78 10.38
CA PHE A 56 8.49 -3.19 10.67
C PHE A 56 7.62 -3.33 11.93
N SER A 57 6.45 -2.73 11.89
CA SER A 57 5.51 -2.75 13.02
C SER A 57 4.22 -3.48 12.67
N PRO A 58 3.73 -4.42 13.50
CA PRO A 58 2.44 -5.07 13.28
C PRO A 58 1.27 -4.09 13.27
N PHE A 59 1.45 -2.89 13.86
CA PHE A 59 0.42 -1.86 13.94
C PHE A 59 0.53 -0.78 12.85
N PHE A 60 1.74 -0.47 12.36
CA PHE A 60 1.97 0.72 11.53
C PHE A 60 2.64 0.46 10.18
N SER A 61 2.97 -0.79 9.86
CA SER A 61 3.47 -1.14 8.53
C SER A 61 2.38 -0.97 7.48
N THR A 62 2.69 -0.26 6.38
CA THR A 62 1.73 0.07 5.32
C THR A 62 2.16 -0.41 3.94
N THR A 63 3.46 -0.61 3.71
CA THR A 63 3.97 -1.08 2.41
C THR A 63 3.97 -2.60 2.29
N GLY A 64 3.88 -3.12 1.09
CA GLY A 64 3.93 -4.56 0.83
C GLY A 64 5.22 -5.22 1.33
N PRO A 65 6.41 -4.69 1.02
CA PRO A 65 7.68 -5.22 1.51
C PRO A 65 7.78 -5.25 3.03
N ASP A 66 7.42 -4.15 3.72
CA ASP A 66 7.45 -4.12 5.19
C ASP A 66 6.44 -5.10 5.80
N ASN A 67 5.24 -5.21 5.24
CA ASN A 67 4.24 -6.19 5.68
C ASN A 67 4.72 -7.64 5.50
N SER A 68 5.48 -7.93 4.45
CA SER A 68 6.08 -9.25 4.23
C SER A 68 7.11 -9.58 5.31
N VAL A 69 7.92 -8.59 5.73
CA VAL A 69 8.86 -8.70 6.85
C VAL A 69 8.13 -8.95 8.18
N VAL A 70 7.10 -8.15 8.47
CA VAL A 70 6.28 -8.31 9.68
C VAL A 70 5.60 -9.67 9.71
N GLY A 71 5.05 -10.13 8.58
CA GLY A 71 4.37 -11.42 8.43
C GLY A 71 5.22 -12.63 8.82
N MET A 72 6.55 -12.56 8.66
CA MET A 72 7.45 -13.62 9.11
C MET A 72 7.42 -13.85 10.63
N THR A 73 7.13 -12.79 11.39
CA THR A 73 7.24 -12.78 12.85
C THR A 73 5.90 -12.84 13.58
N GLN A 74 4.79 -12.58 12.89
CA GLN A 74 3.46 -12.49 13.49
C GLN A 74 2.66 -13.78 13.31
N LEU A 75 1.71 -14.00 14.22
CA LEU A 75 0.69 -15.03 14.13
C LEU A 75 -0.69 -14.38 14.24
N SER A 76 -1.58 -14.69 13.30
CA SER A 76 -2.90 -14.09 13.23
C SER A 76 -3.96 -14.91 13.94
N MET A 77 -5.09 -14.27 14.29
CA MET A 77 -6.25 -14.95 14.85
C MET A 77 -6.79 -16.02 13.91
N LEU A 78 -6.80 -15.77 12.61
CA LEU A 78 -7.33 -16.64 11.56
C LEU A 78 -6.44 -16.58 10.32
N THR A 79 -6.59 -17.57 9.42
CA THR A 79 -6.01 -17.57 8.08
C THR A 79 -7.07 -17.93 7.03
N ASN A 80 -6.67 -18.19 5.81
CA ASN A 80 -7.55 -18.64 4.74
C ASN A 80 -7.05 -19.94 4.09
N ASP A 81 -8.00 -20.72 3.57
CA ASP A 81 -7.70 -21.87 2.74
C ASP A 81 -7.38 -21.47 1.27
N ALA A 82 -7.08 -22.44 0.44
CA ALA A 82 -6.80 -22.26 -0.99
C ALA A 82 -7.98 -21.66 -1.81
N LYS A 83 -9.17 -21.61 -1.24
CA LYS A 83 -10.37 -21.03 -1.86
C LYS A 83 -10.73 -19.65 -1.31
N GLY A 84 -9.92 -19.13 -0.37
CA GLY A 84 -10.19 -17.87 0.32
C GLY A 84 -11.24 -17.98 1.42
N ASN A 85 -11.60 -19.17 1.89
CA ASN A 85 -12.46 -19.31 3.04
C ASN A 85 -11.65 -19.20 4.34
N VAL A 86 -12.32 -18.78 5.41
CA VAL A 86 -11.71 -18.73 6.74
C VAL A 86 -11.20 -20.09 7.17
N ALA A 87 -9.95 -20.15 7.60
CA ALA A 87 -9.29 -21.35 8.12
C ALA A 87 -8.80 -21.13 9.55
N TYR A 88 -8.96 -22.14 10.39
CA TYR A 88 -8.57 -22.17 11.81
C TYR A 88 -8.44 -23.63 12.27
N GLY A 89 -8.04 -23.82 13.51
CA GLY A 89 -7.98 -25.16 14.11
C GLY A 89 -6.55 -25.61 14.40
N GLU A 90 -6.42 -26.83 14.93
CA GLU A 90 -5.15 -27.36 15.44
C GLU A 90 -4.06 -27.44 14.36
N ASN A 91 -4.46 -27.72 13.12
CA ASN A 91 -3.54 -27.93 12.00
C ASN A 91 -3.19 -26.63 11.23
N GLU A 92 -3.72 -25.49 11.66
CA GLU A 92 -3.46 -24.21 11.04
C GLU A 92 -2.49 -23.37 11.89
N ALA A 93 -1.62 -22.60 11.25
CA ALA A 93 -0.71 -21.66 11.91
C ALA A 93 -1.45 -20.39 12.32
N VAL A 94 -2.39 -20.51 13.27
CA VAL A 94 -3.23 -19.42 13.78
C VAL A 94 -3.48 -19.57 15.28
N ILE A 95 -3.99 -18.52 15.90
CA ILE A 95 -4.30 -18.48 17.33
C ILE A 95 -5.61 -19.22 17.64
N THR A 96 -6.60 -19.19 16.74
CA THR A 96 -7.93 -19.75 16.96
C THR A 96 -7.96 -21.26 16.77
N LEU A 97 -8.39 -21.96 17.81
CA LEU A 97 -8.62 -23.41 17.83
C LEU A 97 -10.01 -23.77 17.27
N ASP A 98 -11.05 -23.03 17.65
CA ASP A 98 -12.43 -23.22 17.22
C ASP A 98 -13.12 -21.87 17.05
N LEU A 99 -14.02 -21.77 16.08
CA LEU A 99 -14.69 -20.53 15.70
C LEU A 99 -16.18 -20.77 15.49
N GLN A 100 -17.01 -20.07 16.24
CA GLN A 100 -18.44 -19.99 15.96
C GLN A 100 -18.78 -18.63 15.36
N GLN A 101 -19.28 -18.65 14.13
CA GLN A 101 -19.83 -17.49 13.45
C GLN A 101 -21.36 -17.44 13.59
N PRO A 102 -21.99 -16.25 13.54
CA PRO A 102 -23.45 -16.14 13.56
C PRO A 102 -24.09 -16.87 12.38
N SER A 103 -25.02 -17.78 12.66
CA SER A 103 -25.74 -18.49 11.62
C SER A 103 -26.88 -17.61 11.07
N GLY A 104 -26.80 -17.22 9.79
CA GLY A 104 -27.81 -16.45 9.07
C GLY A 104 -27.85 -14.95 9.36
N GLY A 105 -27.34 -14.51 10.50
CA GLY A 105 -27.27 -13.11 10.92
C GLY A 105 -28.65 -12.51 11.29
N ASN A 106 -28.67 -11.66 12.30
CA ASN A 106 -29.85 -10.88 12.71
C ASN A 106 -29.64 -9.44 12.22
N GLU A 107 -30.28 -9.06 11.13
CA GLU A 107 -30.14 -7.73 10.52
C GLU A 107 -30.56 -6.58 11.46
N ASN A 108 -31.51 -6.83 12.35
CA ASN A 108 -32.04 -5.82 13.27
C ASN A 108 -31.67 -6.07 14.76
N GLY A 109 -30.64 -6.85 14.99
CA GLY A 109 -30.20 -7.21 16.33
C GLY A 109 -28.70 -7.34 16.43
N THR A 110 -28.22 -8.13 17.38
CA THR A 110 -26.78 -8.36 17.57
C THR A 110 -26.36 -9.74 17.11
N ASN A 111 -25.12 -9.84 16.66
CA ASN A 111 -24.49 -11.08 16.19
C ASN A 111 -23.15 -11.28 16.89
N THR A 112 -22.95 -12.44 17.52
CA THR A 112 -21.74 -12.71 18.29
C THR A 112 -20.87 -13.75 17.60
N TYR A 113 -19.59 -13.46 17.48
CA TYR A 113 -18.52 -14.35 17.06
C TYR A 113 -17.80 -14.86 18.30
N TYR A 114 -17.53 -16.18 18.38
CA TYR A 114 -16.76 -16.78 19.47
C TYR A 114 -15.48 -17.38 18.91
N PHE A 115 -14.33 -16.96 19.44
CA PHE A 115 -13.00 -17.47 19.11
C PHE A 115 -12.46 -18.22 20.32
N VAL A 116 -12.30 -19.53 20.20
CA VAL A 116 -11.63 -20.34 21.19
C VAL A 116 -10.14 -20.29 20.90
N LEU A 117 -9.33 -19.85 21.85
CA LEU A 117 -7.90 -19.68 21.65
C LEU A 117 -7.15 -20.99 21.96
N LYS A 118 -6.05 -21.24 21.25
CA LYS A 118 -5.07 -22.26 21.62
C LYS A 118 -4.32 -21.80 22.87
N ASN A 119 -4.03 -22.71 23.80
CA ASN A 119 -3.36 -22.38 25.06
C ASN A 119 -1.86 -22.69 25.09
N ASN A 120 -1.28 -23.08 23.94
CA ASN A 120 0.13 -23.50 23.85
C ASN A 120 0.98 -22.61 22.95
N ILE A 121 0.43 -21.48 22.49
CA ILE A 121 1.16 -20.55 21.64
C ILE A 121 2.13 -19.73 22.48
N ARG A 122 3.35 -19.56 21.98
CA ARG A 122 4.39 -18.75 22.62
C ARG A 122 5.00 -17.75 21.68
N PHE A 123 5.31 -16.60 22.22
CA PHE A 123 6.14 -15.60 21.54
C PHE A 123 7.60 -16.09 21.43
N SER A 124 8.39 -15.40 20.62
CA SER A 124 9.79 -15.76 20.36
C SER A 124 10.69 -15.73 21.61
N ASN A 125 10.32 -15.02 22.68
CA ASN A 125 10.99 -15.03 23.97
C ASN A 125 10.56 -16.21 24.89
N GLY A 126 9.63 -17.05 24.44
CA GLY A 126 9.10 -18.19 25.18
C GLY A 126 7.91 -17.90 26.11
N SER A 127 7.49 -16.65 26.29
CA SER A 127 6.27 -16.31 27.05
C SER A 127 5.01 -16.74 26.30
N TYR A 128 3.96 -17.08 27.03
CA TYR A 128 2.70 -17.50 26.42
C TYR A 128 1.90 -16.31 25.87
N LEU A 129 1.32 -16.51 24.68
CA LEU A 129 0.29 -15.65 24.14
C LEU A 129 -1.04 -16.00 24.80
N THR A 130 -1.72 -15.03 25.37
CA THR A 130 -3.00 -15.18 26.07
C THR A 130 -4.05 -14.20 25.56
N ILE A 131 -5.27 -14.33 26.04
CA ILE A 131 -6.36 -13.39 25.71
C ILE A 131 -6.01 -11.93 26.10
N LYS A 132 -5.08 -11.71 27.05
CA LYS A 132 -4.62 -10.36 27.38
C LYS A 132 -3.93 -9.70 26.19
N ASP A 133 -3.06 -10.44 25.50
CA ASP A 133 -2.38 -9.94 24.31
C ASP A 133 -3.38 -9.68 23.18
N VAL A 134 -4.36 -10.58 23.01
CA VAL A 134 -5.43 -10.41 22.00
C VAL A 134 -6.24 -9.14 22.29
N LEU A 135 -6.69 -8.93 23.51
CA LEU A 135 -7.44 -7.74 23.92
C LEU A 135 -6.59 -6.48 23.78
N PHE A 136 -5.33 -6.51 24.20
CA PHE A 136 -4.40 -5.40 24.00
C PHE A 136 -4.37 -4.96 22.54
N ASN A 137 -4.20 -5.90 21.59
CA ASN A 137 -4.16 -5.59 20.17
C ASN A 137 -5.48 -4.97 19.68
N TYR A 138 -6.64 -5.49 20.07
CA TYR A 138 -7.92 -4.87 19.72
C TYR A 138 -8.02 -3.45 20.27
N TYR A 139 -7.60 -3.19 21.50
CA TYR A 139 -7.66 -1.86 22.08
C TYR A 139 -6.64 -0.89 21.49
N VAL A 140 -5.51 -1.37 20.96
CA VAL A 140 -4.62 -0.53 20.13
C VAL A 140 -5.31 -0.12 18.84
N TYR A 141 -5.83 -1.08 18.06
CA TYR A 141 -6.47 -0.80 16.77
C TYR A 141 -7.75 0.03 16.87
N LEU A 142 -8.50 -0.10 17.97
CA LEU A 142 -9.79 0.57 18.17
C LEU A 142 -9.68 1.87 18.95
N ASP A 143 -8.50 2.24 19.42
CA ASP A 143 -8.28 3.53 20.09
C ASP A 143 -8.46 4.69 19.12
N PRO A 144 -9.12 5.80 19.54
CA PRO A 144 -9.25 6.99 18.69
C PRO A 144 -7.94 7.62 18.25
N ALA A 145 -6.86 7.48 19.02
CA ALA A 145 -5.54 8.01 18.69
C ALA A 145 -4.75 7.13 17.70
N TYR A 146 -5.25 5.93 17.37
CA TYR A 146 -4.57 5.05 16.43
C TYR A 146 -4.59 5.61 15.00
N THR A 147 -3.40 5.67 14.35
CA THR A 147 -3.20 6.28 13.03
C THR A 147 -2.89 5.27 11.91
N GLY A 148 -2.87 3.98 12.23
CA GLY A 148 -2.66 2.93 11.23
C GLY A 148 -3.94 2.57 10.46
N SER A 149 -4.04 1.32 10.00
CA SER A 149 -5.20 0.86 9.22
C SER A 149 -6.51 0.96 10.00
N SER A 150 -7.49 1.64 9.41
CA SER A 150 -8.80 1.90 10.03
C SER A 150 -9.88 0.84 9.76
N THR A 151 -9.53 -0.28 9.10
CA THR A 151 -10.54 -1.24 8.63
C THR A 151 -11.34 -1.88 9.76
N ILE A 152 -10.73 -2.15 10.90
CA ILE A 152 -11.39 -2.85 12.01
C ILE A 152 -12.54 -2.04 12.62
N TYR A 153 -12.41 -0.72 12.78
CA TYR A 153 -13.49 0.09 13.36
C TYR A 153 -14.57 0.50 12.35
N SER A 154 -14.48 0.06 11.10
CA SER A 154 -15.60 0.12 10.17
C SER A 154 -16.68 -0.92 10.50
N THR A 155 -16.38 -1.94 11.30
CA THR A 155 -17.34 -2.91 11.83
C THR A 155 -18.04 -2.33 13.06
N ASP A 156 -19.38 -2.34 13.08
CA ASP A 156 -20.20 -1.79 14.18
C ASP A 156 -20.19 -2.73 15.40
N ILE A 157 -19.07 -2.75 16.12
CA ILE A 157 -18.91 -3.51 17.36
C ILE A 157 -19.76 -2.84 18.46
N VAL A 158 -20.54 -3.65 19.17
CA VAL A 158 -21.40 -3.18 20.28
C VAL A 158 -20.58 -2.41 21.33
N GLY A 159 -20.98 -1.19 21.61
CA GLY A 159 -20.31 -0.31 22.57
C GLY A 159 -19.05 0.40 22.05
N LEU A 160 -18.58 0.11 20.83
CA LEU A 160 -17.37 0.75 20.28
C LEU A 160 -17.56 2.26 20.13
N LYS A 161 -18.68 2.71 19.56
CA LYS A 161 -18.96 4.15 19.42
C LYS A 161 -18.98 4.83 20.78
N ALA A 162 -19.67 4.24 21.76
CA ALA A 162 -19.72 4.77 23.11
C ALA A 162 -18.33 4.84 23.77
N TYR A 163 -17.50 3.80 23.60
CA TYR A 163 -16.13 3.81 24.10
C TYR A 163 -15.28 4.90 23.45
N ARG A 164 -15.30 5.00 22.12
CA ARG A 164 -14.53 6.00 21.38
C ARG A 164 -14.94 7.44 21.68
N THR A 165 -16.23 7.68 21.91
CA THR A 165 -16.79 9.02 22.13
C THR A 165 -17.04 9.36 23.60
N GLN A 166 -16.89 8.39 24.48
CA GLN A 166 -17.12 8.51 25.94
C GLN A 166 -18.54 8.96 26.31
N THR A 167 -19.51 8.71 25.45
CA THR A 167 -20.93 9.01 25.67
C THR A 167 -21.84 7.90 25.15
N GLN A 168 -23.00 7.74 25.80
CA GLN A 168 -24.06 6.83 25.34
C GLN A 168 -25.11 7.54 24.46
N ASN A 169 -24.95 8.84 24.28
CA ASN A 169 -25.92 9.66 23.52
C ASN A 169 -25.58 9.60 22.02
N GLU A 170 -26.45 9.00 21.20
CA GLU A 170 -26.23 8.80 19.77
C GLU A 170 -25.95 10.11 19.02
N LYS A 171 -26.66 11.21 19.36
CA LYS A 171 -26.44 12.52 18.72
C LYS A 171 -25.05 13.09 19.02
N GLU A 172 -24.57 12.90 20.25
CA GLU A 172 -23.22 13.32 20.64
C GLU A 172 -22.19 12.44 19.96
N GLN A 173 -22.44 11.13 19.83
CA GLN A 173 -21.57 10.20 19.08
C GLN A 173 -21.44 10.61 17.62
N GLU A 174 -22.54 10.98 16.95
CA GLU A 174 -22.54 11.45 15.56
C GLU A 174 -21.76 12.74 15.35
N SER A 175 -21.81 13.65 16.32
CA SER A 175 -21.12 14.96 16.24
C SER A 175 -19.69 14.93 16.79
N PHE A 176 -19.25 13.84 17.38
CA PHE A 176 -17.99 13.75 18.13
C PHE A 176 -16.78 14.16 17.30
N ASN A 177 -16.59 13.59 16.11
CA ASN A 177 -15.47 13.94 15.26
C ASN A 177 -15.54 15.38 14.74
N ASN A 178 -16.74 15.92 14.54
CA ASN A 178 -16.92 17.28 14.05
C ASN A 178 -16.48 18.34 15.07
N GLN A 179 -16.59 18.09 16.38
CA GLN A 179 -16.14 19.07 17.38
C GLN A 179 -14.64 19.31 17.30
N PHE A 180 -13.83 18.27 17.06
CA PHE A 180 -12.37 18.41 16.94
C PHE A 180 -11.98 19.12 15.65
N LYS A 181 -12.68 18.85 14.54
CA LYS A 181 -12.52 19.61 13.29
C LYS A 181 -12.85 21.09 13.47
N ILE A 182 -13.89 21.40 14.23
CA ILE A 182 -14.26 22.81 14.54
C ILE A 182 -13.14 23.45 15.36
N ILE A 183 -12.60 22.76 16.37
CA ILE A 183 -11.48 23.26 17.19
C ILE A 183 -10.24 23.48 16.32
N ALA A 184 -9.84 22.49 15.52
CA ALA A 184 -8.69 22.59 14.62
C ALA A 184 -8.83 23.75 13.62
N ASN A 185 -9.98 23.85 12.96
CA ASN A 185 -10.26 24.94 12.02
C ASN A 185 -10.30 26.31 12.73
N GLY A 186 -10.77 26.36 13.97
CA GLY A 186 -10.72 27.56 14.80
C GLY A 186 -9.29 28.00 15.12
N ARG A 187 -8.43 27.05 15.47
CA ARG A 187 -6.97 27.29 15.71
C ARG A 187 -6.28 27.75 14.43
N ILE A 188 -6.52 27.10 13.27
CA ILE A 188 -5.97 27.52 11.97
C ILE A 188 -6.46 28.93 11.61
N SER A 189 -7.75 29.24 11.85
CA SER A 189 -8.28 30.59 11.61
C SER A 189 -7.63 31.64 12.50
N ALA A 190 -7.40 31.32 13.76
CA ALA A 190 -6.70 32.21 14.69
C ALA A 190 -5.22 32.44 14.26
N LEU A 191 -4.53 31.37 13.84
CA LEU A 191 -3.19 31.45 13.28
C LEU A 191 -3.17 32.34 12.04
N LYS A 192 -4.14 32.15 11.13
CA LYS A 192 -4.27 32.97 9.92
C LYS A 192 -4.41 34.45 10.25
N SER A 193 -5.37 34.81 11.13
CA SER A 193 -5.60 36.20 11.52
C SER A 193 -4.38 36.82 12.20
N ALA A 194 -3.65 36.04 12.99
CA ALA A 194 -2.43 36.53 13.65
C ALA A 194 -1.31 36.79 12.62
N VAL A 195 -1.08 35.87 11.67
CA VAL A 195 -0.10 36.00 10.60
C VAL A 195 -0.42 37.18 9.69
N GLU A 196 -1.69 37.33 9.27
CA GLU A 196 -2.13 38.48 8.50
C GLU A 196 -1.81 39.81 9.22
N THR A 197 -2.15 39.90 10.51
CA THR A 197 -1.89 41.10 11.31
C THR A 197 -0.40 41.44 11.40
N VAL A 198 0.44 40.41 11.63
CA VAL A 198 1.88 40.61 11.80
C VAL A 198 2.57 41.01 10.48
N ILE A 199 2.12 40.46 9.36
CA ILE A 199 2.63 40.82 8.03
C ILE A 199 2.15 42.20 7.59
N ASP A 200 0.90 42.58 7.89
CA ASP A 200 0.39 43.91 7.62
C ASP A 200 1.19 45.01 8.41
N GLU A 201 1.69 44.66 9.58
CA GLU A 201 2.56 45.54 10.37
C GLU A 201 4.00 45.63 9.81
N ASN A 202 4.51 44.54 9.26
CA ASN A 202 5.85 44.44 8.69
C ASN A 202 5.95 43.32 7.65
N GLU A 203 5.99 43.66 6.35
CA GLU A 203 6.05 42.70 5.22
C GLU A 203 7.30 41.80 5.25
N GLU A 204 8.41 42.25 5.85
CA GLU A 204 9.67 41.47 5.93
C GLU A 204 9.52 40.19 6.77
N VAL A 205 8.50 40.14 7.63
CA VAL A 205 8.20 38.97 8.47
C VAL A 205 7.81 37.74 7.66
N ALA A 206 7.23 37.93 6.47
CA ALA A 206 6.78 36.83 5.62
C ALA A 206 7.92 35.94 5.10
N ASP A 207 9.13 36.50 4.97
CA ASP A 207 10.29 35.81 4.40
C ASP A 207 11.27 35.30 5.46
N ASP A 208 10.96 35.45 6.76
CA ASP A 208 11.85 35.07 7.87
C ASP A 208 11.07 34.40 9.02
N ILE A 209 11.26 33.06 9.18
CA ILE A 209 10.57 32.23 10.18
C ILE A 209 10.89 32.68 11.62
N ASP A 210 12.12 33.10 11.90
CA ASP A 210 12.49 33.54 13.24
C ASP A 210 11.86 34.89 13.58
N LEU A 211 11.84 35.80 12.63
CA LEU A 211 11.17 37.10 12.76
C LEU A 211 9.65 36.93 12.87
N MET A 212 9.06 36.00 12.11
CA MET A 212 7.64 35.59 12.22
C MET A 212 7.35 35.08 13.64
N THR A 213 8.17 34.17 14.14
CA THR A 213 8.00 33.59 15.48
C THR A 213 8.06 34.65 16.56
N GLU A 214 9.04 35.60 16.49
CA GLU A 214 9.15 36.69 17.41
C GLU A 214 7.92 37.62 17.37
N SER A 215 7.45 37.95 16.19
CA SER A 215 6.35 38.84 15.97
C SER A 215 5.01 38.20 16.43
N LEU A 216 4.81 36.92 16.14
CA LEU A 216 3.63 36.16 16.66
C LEU A 216 3.68 36.03 18.19
N THR A 217 4.87 35.93 18.79
CA THR A 217 5.03 35.94 20.25
C THR A 217 4.60 37.28 20.86
N LYS A 218 4.94 38.38 20.23
CA LYS A 218 4.48 39.72 20.63
C LYS A 218 2.96 39.85 20.46
N TYR A 219 2.42 39.34 19.36
CA TYR A 219 0.99 39.31 19.10
C TYR A 219 0.21 38.57 20.21
N VAL A 220 0.64 37.34 20.56
CA VAL A 220 0.01 36.54 21.63
C VAL A 220 0.10 37.25 23.00
N ASN A 221 1.20 37.90 23.32
CA ASN A 221 1.31 38.65 24.56
C ASN A 221 0.28 39.80 24.69
N ASN A 222 -0.13 40.36 23.54
CA ASN A 222 -1.19 41.38 23.47
C ASN A 222 -2.60 40.80 23.31
N ASN A 223 -2.71 39.55 22.91
CA ASN A 223 -3.98 38.82 22.63
C ASN A 223 -3.96 37.45 23.34
N PRO A 224 -4.13 37.36 24.66
CA PRO A 224 -3.99 36.12 25.41
C PRO A 224 -4.97 35.01 25.02
N GLU A 225 -6.08 35.34 24.39
CA GLU A 225 -7.06 34.38 23.82
C GLU A 225 -6.46 33.57 22.67
N SER A 226 -5.43 34.11 21.99
CA SER A 226 -4.75 33.46 20.86
C SER A 226 -3.54 32.60 21.31
N LYS A 227 -3.60 32.04 22.51
CA LYS A 227 -2.48 31.33 23.19
C LYS A 227 -1.82 30.20 22.38
N TYR A 228 -2.52 29.59 21.46
CA TYR A 228 -2.00 28.48 20.65
C TYR A 228 -1.23 28.94 19.39
N VAL A 229 -1.36 30.18 18.95
CA VAL A 229 -0.86 30.67 17.66
C VAL A 229 0.62 30.38 17.46
N VAL A 230 1.47 30.64 18.46
CA VAL A 230 2.93 30.42 18.33
C VAL A 230 3.26 28.91 18.27
N VAL A 231 2.57 28.11 19.05
CA VAL A 231 2.76 26.66 19.09
C VAL A 231 2.30 26.05 17.76
N ASP A 232 1.14 26.46 17.26
CA ASP A 232 0.58 26.00 16.00
C ASP A 232 1.44 26.36 14.80
N PHE A 233 1.99 27.59 14.81
CA PHE A 233 2.96 28.04 13.80
C PHE A 233 4.20 27.17 13.79
N LYS A 234 4.83 26.97 14.96
CA LYS A 234 6.03 26.15 15.07
C LYS A 234 5.78 24.71 14.62
N LYS A 235 4.61 24.16 15.00
CA LYS A 235 4.25 22.80 14.59
C LYS A 235 3.98 22.69 13.10
N ALA A 236 3.35 23.68 12.50
CA ALA A 236 3.17 23.73 11.05
C ALA A 236 4.51 23.71 10.31
N MET A 237 5.49 24.49 10.77
CA MET A 237 6.85 24.53 10.18
C MET A 237 7.59 23.20 10.37
N GLU A 238 7.56 22.63 11.58
CA GLU A 238 8.16 21.31 11.86
C GLU A 238 7.61 20.22 10.95
N LEU A 239 6.29 20.08 10.85
CA LEU A 239 5.64 19.08 10.01
C LEU A 239 5.94 19.29 8.52
N PHE A 240 6.04 20.53 8.09
CA PHE A 240 6.36 20.85 6.70
C PHE A 240 7.82 20.55 6.37
N GLU A 241 8.74 20.83 7.27
CA GLU A 241 10.15 20.45 7.13
C GLU A 241 10.32 18.94 7.10
N GLU A 242 9.59 18.19 7.92
CA GLU A 242 9.57 16.72 7.90
C GLU A 242 9.09 16.19 6.54
N GLU A 243 8.02 16.76 5.96
CA GLU A 243 7.52 16.39 4.65
C GLU A 243 8.56 16.66 3.55
N LEU A 244 9.14 17.86 3.51
CA LEU A 244 10.17 18.19 2.52
C LEU A 244 11.44 17.35 2.68
N ALA A 245 11.81 16.98 3.91
CA ALA A 245 12.94 16.08 4.16
C ALA A 245 12.68 14.65 3.66
N SER A 246 11.44 14.18 3.79
CA SER A 246 10.99 12.91 3.23
C SER A 246 10.99 12.95 1.70
N ASP A 247 10.44 14.02 1.11
CA ASP A 247 10.42 14.22 -0.34
C ASP A 247 11.84 14.32 -0.93
N TYR A 248 12.77 14.94 -0.18
CA TYR A 248 14.18 14.97 -0.57
C TYR A 248 14.78 13.56 -0.64
N SER A 249 14.54 12.74 0.37
CA SER A 249 15.07 11.36 0.40
C SER A 249 14.47 10.52 -0.73
N ASN A 250 13.16 10.59 -0.92
CA ASN A 250 12.44 9.88 -1.97
C ASN A 250 12.92 10.27 -3.38
N ALA A 251 13.14 11.57 -3.62
CA ALA A 251 13.67 12.07 -4.87
C ALA A 251 15.09 11.55 -5.15
N VAL A 252 15.95 11.57 -4.13
CA VAL A 252 17.32 11.08 -4.24
C VAL A 252 17.34 9.61 -4.60
N ASP A 253 16.55 8.78 -3.93
CA ASP A 253 16.48 7.34 -4.18
C ASP A 253 15.93 7.07 -5.59
N THR A 254 14.86 7.77 -5.98
CA THR A 254 14.25 7.63 -7.30
C THR A 254 15.21 7.94 -8.45
N TYR A 255 15.86 9.10 -8.40
CA TYR A 255 16.69 9.55 -9.52
C TYR A 255 18.11 8.97 -9.52
N LYS A 256 18.55 8.33 -8.44
CA LYS A 256 19.81 7.53 -8.40
C LYS A 256 19.63 6.11 -8.89
N ASP A 257 18.40 5.63 -9.08
CA ASP A 257 18.15 4.31 -9.63
C ASP A 257 18.82 4.18 -11.00
N ILE A 258 19.60 3.12 -11.16
CA ILE A 258 20.35 2.82 -12.39
C ILE A 258 19.46 2.48 -13.58
N THR A 259 18.17 2.30 -13.33
CA THR A 259 17.17 1.89 -14.33
C THR A 259 16.30 3.05 -14.79
N PHE A 260 16.25 4.12 -14.03
CA PHE A 260 15.37 5.27 -14.28
C PHE A 260 15.96 6.15 -15.40
N LYS A 261 15.23 6.24 -16.52
CA LYS A 261 15.67 6.93 -17.75
C LYS A 261 14.68 8.00 -18.19
N ASP A 262 15.21 9.03 -18.86
CA ASP A 262 14.41 10.03 -19.53
C ASP A 262 13.82 9.51 -20.87
N GLU A 263 13.01 10.33 -21.52
CA GLU A 263 12.39 10.04 -22.82
C GLU A 263 13.40 9.68 -23.94
N ALA A 264 14.67 10.07 -23.81
CA ALA A 264 15.74 9.79 -24.75
C ALA A 264 16.53 8.52 -24.37
N GLY A 265 16.13 7.82 -23.30
CA GLY A 265 16.79 6.62 -22.79
C GLY A 265 18.07 6.89 -22.00
N LYS A 266 18.31 8.15 -21.58
CA LYS A 266 19.46 8.53 -20.76
C LYS A 266 19.12 8.43 -19.30
N LEU A 267 19.99 7.82 -18.50
CA LEU A 267 19.77 7.64 -17.07
C LEU A 267 19.68 8.99 -16.33
N TYR A 268 18.65 9.14 -15.48
CA TYR A 268 18.50 10.36 -14.67
C TYR A 268 19.69 10.60 -13.75
N LYS A 269 20.31 9.55 -13.17
CA LYS A 269 21.54 9.67 -12.36
C LYS A 269 22.72 10.31 -13.10
N ASP A 270 22.73 10.23 -14.44
CA ASP A 270 23.78 10.86 -15.29
C ASP A 270 23.43 12.30 -15.65
N LEU A 271 22.17 12.68 -15.48
CA LEU A 271 21.63 14.03 -15.71
C LEU A 271 21.63 14.85 -14.43
N LEU A 272 21.13 14.25 -13.33
CA LEU A 272 21.02 14.83 -11.99
C LEU A 272 22.14 14.24 -11.14
N THR A 273 23.27 14.93 -11.08
CA THR A 273 24.53 14.35 -10.57
C THR A 273 24.69 14.51 -9.05
N THR A 274 23.81 15.30 -8.41
CA THR A 274 23.80 15.56 -6.96
C THR A 274 22.40 15.33 -6.38
N ASP A 275 22.37 15.07 -5.07
CA ASP A 275 21.13 14.81 -4.34
C ASP A 275 20.17 16.00 -4.39
N GLN A 276 20.70 17.21 -4.22
CA GLN A 276 19.93 18.45 -4.32
C GLN A 276 19.38 18.70 -5.73
N GLU A 277 20.09 18.34 -6.79
CA GLU A 277 19.55 18.42 -8.17
C GLU A 277 18.37 17.47 -8.35
N ALA A 278 18.47 16.23 -7.82
CA ALA A 278 17.39 15.27 -7.88
C ALA A 278 16.12 15.79 -7.20
N PHE A 279 16.26 16.33 -5.99
CA PHE A 279 15.14 16.90 -5.26
C PHE A 279 14.53 18.14 -5.94
N LEU A 280 15.34 19.11 -6.34
CA LEU A 280 14.85 20.32 -7.02
C LEU A 280 14.18 20.01 -8.37
N TYR A 281 14.64 18.96 -9.06
CA TYR A 281 14.00 18.46 -10.26
C TYR A 281 12.63 17.81 -9.95
N ASN A 282 12.58 16.98 -8.91
CA ASN A 282 11.35 16.36 -8.45
C ASN A 282 10.29 17.39 -8.08
N GLU A 283 10.69 18.47 -7.43
CA GLU A 283 9.81 19.56 -7.02
C GLU A 283 9.44 20.54 -8.15
N GLY A 284 9.98 20.33 -9.33
CA GLY A 284 9.73 21.17 -10.50
C GLY A 284 10.40 22.55 -10.46
N ILE A 285 11.33 22.76 -9.55
CA ILE A 285 12.12 24.00 -9.42
C ILE A 285 13.15 24.11 -10.53
N ILE A 286 13.73 22.98 -10.92
CA ILE A 286 14.57 22.87 -12.11
C ILE A 286 13.91 21.95 -13.13
N SER A 287 14.16 22.19 -14.38
CA SER A 287 13.62 21.42 -15.50
C SER A 287 14.70 21.13 -16.53
N TRP A 288 14.45 20.10 -17.36
CA TRP A 288 15.34 19.72 -18.44
C TRP A 288 14.93 20.37 -19.75
N ASN A 289 15.82 21.16 -20.36
CA ASN A 289 15.57 21.71 -21.70
C ASN A 289 15.91 20.67 -22.75
N LYS A 290 14.90 20.11 -23.39
CA LYS A 290 15.02 19.05 -24.41
C LYS A 290 15.82 19.48 -25.67
N LYS A 291 15.90 20.80 -25.97
CA LYS A 291 16.56 21.30 -27.18
C LYS A 291 18.08 21.37 -27.09
N ASP A 292 18.59 21.73 -25.92
CA ASP A 292 20.03 21.94 -25.71
C ASP A 292 20.63 20.94 -24.68
N GLY A 293 19.80 20.07 -24.11
CA GLY A 293 20.24 19.07 -23.17
C GLY A 293 20.75 19.65 -21.85
N LYS A 294 20.24 20.80 -21.41
CA LYS A 294 20.66 21.49 -20.18
C LYS A 294 19.54 21.64 -19.20
N LEU A 295 19.89 21.61 -17.91
CA LEU A 295 19.00 22.01 -16.84
C LEU A 295 18.72 23.50 -16.91
N SER A 296 17.49 23.89 -16.58
CA SER A 296 17.05 25.27 -16.40
C SER A 296 16.38 25.42 -15.02
N ALA A 297 16.59 26.55 -14.36
CA ALA A 297 16.01 26.84 -13.06
C ALA A 297 14.96 27.96 -13.16
N THR A 298 13.98 27.93 -12.28
CA THR A 298 12.97 28.98 -12.10
C THR A 298 13.41 30.04 -11.08
N PHE A 299 14.48 29.80 -10.33
CA PHE A 299 15.06 30.71 -9.36
C PHE A 299 16.36 31.33 -9.88
N THR A 300 16.82 32.41 -9.24
CA THR A 300 17.92 33.28 -9.71
C THR A 300 19.34 32.72 -9.48
N ASN A 301 19.51 31.64 -8.74
CA ASN A 301 20.82 31.05 -8.46
C ASN A 301 21.39 30.33 -9.68
N ASP A 302 22.71 30.44 -9.89
CA ASP A 302 23.41 29.77 -10.97
C ASP A 302 23.36 28.24 -10.77
N LEU A 303 22.89 27.50 -11.78
CA LEU A 303 22.87 26.04 -11.77
C LEU A 303 24.25 25.41 -11.54
N ALA A 304 25.34 26.08 -11.96
CA ALA A 304 26.68 25.61 -11.69
C ALA A 304 27.02 25.62 -10.19
N ASP A 305 26.36 26.46 -9.40
CA ASP A 305 26.58 26.53 -7.97
C ASP A 305 25.82 25.44 -7.23
N ILE A 306 24.68 24.99 -7.72
CA ILE A 306 23.91 23.89 -7.10
C ILE A 306 24.80 22.65 -6.89
N LYS A 307 25.61 22.30 -7.88
CA LYS A 307 26.53 21.14 -7.79
C LYS A 307 27.58 21.29 -6.71
N LYS A 308 27.92 22.51 -6.34
CA LYS A 308 28.94 22.81 -5.33
C LYS A 308 28.38 22.94 -3.93
N TRP A 309 27.06 22.94 -3.75
CA TRP A 309 26.45 23.08 -2.44
C TRP A 309 26.87 21.96 -1.47
N SER A 310 27.12 20.78 -1.97
CA SER A 310 27.60 19.65 -1.19
C SER A 310 29.14 19.59 -1.05
N ASP A 311 29.88 20.58 -1.60
CA ASP A 311 31.31 20.67 -1.42
C ASP A 311 31.61 21.24 -0.01
N PRO A 312 32.49 20.59 0.78
CA PRO A 312 32.87 21.10 2.10
C PRO A 312 33.47 22.51 2.06
N THR A 313 33.03 23.37 2.95
CA THR A 313 33.57 24.73 3.13
C THR A 313 34.20 24.88 4.50
N GLY A 314 35.37 25.52 4.57
CA GLY A 314 36.09 25.73 5.84
C GLY A 314 36.50 24.42 6.52
N ASN A 315 36.00 24.17 7.72
CA ASN A 315 36.27 22.95 8.52
C ASN A 315 35.14 21.91 8.47
N GLU A 316 34.20 22.04 7.52
CA GLU A 316 33.10 21.11 7.39
C GLU A 316 33.57 19.70 6.98
N THR A 317 32.93 18.69 7.53
CA THR A 317 33.02 17.34 7.00
C THR A 317 32.17 17.22 5.73
N ALA A 318 32.41 16.19 4.90
CA ALA A 318 31.59 15.92 3.72
C ALA A 318 30.11 15.68 4.07
N GLN A 319 29.81 15.11 5.26
CA GLN A 319 28.45 14.90 5.73
C GLN A 319 27.76 16.23 6.10
N GLN A 320 28.47 17.12 6.78
CA GLN A 320 27.93 18.45 7.12
C GLN A 320 27.65 19.30 5.88
N ALA A 321 28.52 19.21 4.87
CA ALA A 321 28.30 19.88 3.59
C ALA A 321 27.06 19.35 2.85
N LYS A 322 26.82 18.03 2.89
CA LYS A 322 25.61 17.43 2.32
C LYS A 322 24.35 17.88 3.04
N GLU A 323 24.38 17.92 4.37
CA GLU A 323 23.24 18.37 5.17
C GLU A 323 22.92 19.85 4.90
N ARG A 324 23.93 20.70 4.81
CA ARG A 324 23.76 22.10 4.39
C ARG A 324 23.15 22.20 2.98
N ALA A 325 23.62 21.40 2.02
CA ALA A 325 23.07 21.38 0.66
C ALA A 325 21.62 20.92 0.63
N LYS A 326 21.27 19.94 1.46
CA LYS A 326 19.89 19.47 1.65
C LYS A 326 19.02 20.62 2.17
N GLN A 327 19.44 21.29 3.24
CA GLN A 327 18.67 22.40 3.81
C GLN A 327 18.49 23.55 2.81
N GLN A 328 19.55 23.94 2.09
CA GLN A 328 19.43 24.95 1.05
C GLN A 328 18.42 24.60 -0.04
N ALA A 329 18.36 23.32 -0.44
CA ALA A 329 17.38 22.88 -1.44
C ALA A 329 15.96 22.93 -0.89
N ILE A 330 15.76 22.51 0.37
CA ILE A 330 14.47 22.59 1.07
C ILE A 330 14.00 24.05 1.18
N ASP A 331 14.87 24.96 1.59
CA ASP A 331 14.56 26.40 1.71
C ASP A 331 14.13 27.00 0.37
N ILE A 332 14.78 26.60 -0.74
CA ILE A 332 14.41 27.08 -2.08
C ILE A 332 13.02 26.54 -2.48
N VAL A 333 12.74 25.26 -2.24
CA VAL A 333 11.41 24.68 -2.53
C VAL A 333 10.34 25.39 -1.72
N PHE A 334 10.56 25.55 -0.42
CA PHE A 334 9.66 26.26 0.47
C PHE A 334 9.34 27.68 -0.04
N ASN A 335 10.37 28.49 -0.24
CA ASN A 335 10.22 29.90 -0.67
C ASN A 335 9.64 30.05 -2.08
N THR A 336 9.92 29.09 -2.99
CA THR A 336 9.42 29.15 -4.37
C THR A 336 7.95 28.73 -4.47
N LYS A 337 7.52 27.78 -3.65
CA LYS A 337 6.15 27.24 -3.64
C LYS A 337 5.21 28.00 -2.74
N MET A 338 5.72 28.77 -1.79
CA MET A 338 4.89 29.57 -0.88
C MET A 338 4.05 30.59 -1.65
N PRO A 339 2.75 30.70 -1.37
CA PRO A 339 1.90 31.71 -2.01
C PRO A 339 2.42 33.12 -1.74
N LYS A 340 2.26 34.01 -2.75
CA LYS A 340 2.60 35.43 -2.60
C LYS A 340 1.45 36.24 -2.00
N ASP A 341 0.26 35.65 -1.92
CA ASP A 341 -0.89 36.27 -1.28
C ASP A 341 -0.88 35.93 0.20
N VAL A 342 -0.74 36.95 1.02
CA VAL A 342 -0.73 36.87 2.49
C VAL A 342 -1.93 36.07 3.04
N ASN A 343 -3.10 36.20 2.43
CA ASN A 343 -4.32 35.48 2.84
C ASN A 343 -4.27 33.97 2.59
N GLU A 344 -3.34 33.51 1.76
CA GLU A 344 -3.20 32.09 1.40
C GLU A 344 -2.02 31.40 2.10
N ILE A 345 -1.09 32.17 2.71
CA ILE A 345 0.12 31.63 3.33
C ILE A 345 -0.19 30.57 4.39
N VAL A 346 -1.05 30.89 5.35
CA VAL A 346 -1.41 29.91 6.40
C VAL A 346 -2.19 28.74 5.86
N THR A 347 -3.06 28.96 4.86
CA THR A 347 -3.78 27.88 4.19
C THR A 347 -2.81 26.93 3.50
N TYR A 348 -1.78 27.48 2.86
CA TYR A 348 -0.71 26.69 2.24
C TYR A 348 0.06 25.86 3.28
N TRP A 349 0.55 26.46 4.36
CA TRP A 349 1.27 25.75 5.42
C TRP A 349 0.41 24.67 6.06
N ALA A 350 -0.84 24.99 6.40
CA ALA A 350 -1.76 24.04 7.01
C ALA A 350 -2.08 22.84 6.10
N THR A 351 -2.17 23.07 4.80
CA THR A 351 -2.43 22.01 3.82
C THR A 351 -1.18 21.16 3.55
N ALA A 352 -0.04 21.81 3.37
CA ALA A 352 1.22 21.13 3.08
C ALA A 352 1.72 20.30 4.28
N SER A 353 1.53 20.80 5.50
CA SER A 353 1.96 20.12 6.73
C SER A 353 0.93 19.18 7.37
N ASN A 354 -0.26 19.04 6.79
CA ASN A 354 -1.39 18.33 7.41
C ASN A 354 -1.69 18.81 8.84
N LEU A 355 -1.51 20.09 9.10
CA LEU A 355 -1.69 20.72 10.41
C LEU A 355 -3.09 20.48 10.97
N SER A 356 -4.13 20.51 10.12
CA SER A 356 -5.51 20.26 10.54
C SER A 356 -5.66 18.91 11.24
N GLU A 357 -5.09 17.86 10.65
CA GLU A 357 -5.14 16.51 11.22
C GLU A 357 -4.40 16.43 12.55
N PHE A 358 -3.25 17.08 12.64
CA PHE A 358 -2.48 17.15 13.89
C PHE A 358 -3.29 17.85 15.00
N LEU A 359 -3.88 19.00 14.70
CA LEU A 359 -4.67 19.77 15.66
C LEU A 359 -5.96 19.06 16.09
N GLU A 360 -6.59 18.29 15.19
CA GLU A 360 -7.73 17.43 15.56
C GLU A 360 -7.31 16.40 16.62
N LYS A 361 -6.13 15.76 16.42
CA LYS A 361 -5.59 14.77 17.35
C LYS A 361 -5.19 15.38 18.71
N GLU A 362 -4.57 16.56 18.71
CA GLU A 362 -4.28 17.28 19.95
C GLU A 362 -5.57 17.64 20.72
N ALA A 363 -6.58 18.13 20.01
CA ALA A 363 -7.87 18.43 20.63
C ALA A 363 -8.55 17.18 21.22
N MET A 364 -8.39 16.03 20.59
CA MET A 364 -8.86 14.75 21.11
C MET A 364 -8.10 14.34 22.38
N GLU A 365 -6.78 14.52 22.40
CA GLU A 365 -5.95 14.21 23.57
C GLU A 365 -6.28 15.15 24.75
N GLU A 366 -6.44 16.45 24.52
CA GLU A 366 -6.90 17.40 25.53
C GLU A 366 -8.30 17.04 26.06
N PHE A 367 -9.22 16.63 25.19
CA PHE A 367 -10.52 16.13 25.62
C PHE A 367 -10.37 14.92 26.55
N ALA A 368 -9.55 13.95 26.21
CA ALA A 368 -9.32 12.74 27.01
C ALA A 368 -8.72 13.07 28.40
N GLN A 369 -7.78 13.99 28.45
CA GLN A 369 -7.18 14.45 29.73
C GLN A 369 -8.22 15.15 30.63
N ASN A 370 -9.15 15.89 30.04
CA ASN A 370 -10.19 16.62 30.78
C ASN A 370 -11.37 15.74 31.25
N LEU A 371 -11.47 14.48 30.78
CA LEU A 371 -12.52 13.55 31.20
C LEU A 371 -12.49 13.20 32.69
N GLY A 372 -11.34 13.35 33.37
CA GLY A 372 -11.19 12.97 34.79
C GLY A 372 -11.33 11.46 35.04
N GLY A 373 -11.22 10.67 33.98
CA GLY A 373 -11.40 9.21 33.94
C GLY A 373 -12.43 8.78 32.92
N LYS A 374 -12.34 7.56 32.37
CA LYS A 374 -13.26 7.06 31.36
C LYS A 374 -14.67 6.86 31.92
N ALA A 375 -15.66 7.50 31.31
CA ALA A 375 -17.07 7.27 31.60
C ALA A 375 -17.54 5.92 31.05
N VAL A 376 -17.01 5.53 29.85
CA VAL A 376 -17.18 4.20 29.25
C VAL A 376 -15.83 3.49 29.31
N LYS A 377 -15.71 2.51 30.20
CA LYS A 377 -14.40 1.90 30.52
C LYS A 377 -13.91 0.90 29.48
N ASN A 378 -14.84 0.21 28.82
CA ASN A 378 -14.53 -0.86 27.86
C ASN A 378 -15.50 -0.88 26.68
N ILE A 379 -15.14 -1.67 25.67
CA ILE A 379 -16.00 -1.96 24.50
C ILE A 379 -16.85 -3.19 24.88
N SER A 380 -18.12 -2.98 25.24
CA SER A 380 -18.98 -4.04 25.79
C SER A 380 -19.19 -5.24 24.86
N GLY A 381 -18.99 -5.06 23.55
CA GLY A 381 -19.05 -6.13 22.56
C GLY A 381 -17.79 -6.99 22.49
N ILE A 382 -16.67 -6.60 23.10
CA ILE A 382 -15.43 -7.38 23.12
C ILE A 382 -15.23 -7.92 24.54
N ARG A 383 -15.32 -9.25 24.71
CA ARG A 383 -15.36 -9.85 26.04
C ARG A 383 -14.52 -11.12 26.13
N PHE A 384 -13.93 -11.33 27.29
CA PHE A 384 -13.43 -12.62 27.72
C PHE A 384 -14.63 -13.50 28.17
N ALA A 385 -15.17 -14.30 27.25
CA ALA A 385 -16.49 -14.91 27.39
C ALA A 385 -16.57 -15.95 28.52
N ASN A 386 -15.51 -16.72 28.73
CA ASN A 386 -15.50 -17.76 29.78
C ASN A 386 -14.57 -17.42 30.96
N ARG A 387 -14.43 -16.16 31.30
CA ARG A 387 -13.61 -15.71 32.45
C ARG A 387 -14.13 -16.25 33.74
N THR A 388 -15.44 -16.18 34.00
CA THR A 388 -16.10 -16.54 35.26
C THR A 388 -17.23 -17.57 35.09
N GLU A 389 -17.74 -17.72 33.89
CA GLU A 389 -18.89 -18.59 33.57
C GLU A 389 -18.55 -19.47 32.37
N SER A 390 -19.24 -20.64 32.28
CA SER A 390 -19.06 -21.49 31.09
C SER A 390 -19.71 -20.89 29.87
N VAL A 391 -19.09 -21.11 28.71
CA VAL A 391 -19.65 -20.71 27.38
C VAL A 391 -19.73 -21.93 26.49
N THR A 392 -20.76 -22.00 25.64
CA THR A 392 -20.91 -23.06 24.63
C THR A 392 -20.59 -22.51 23.25
N VAL A 393 -19.63 -23.11 22.56
CA VAL A 393 -19.20 -22.79 21.20
C VAL A 393 -19.34 -24.04 20.35
N ASN A 394 -20.06 -23.97 19.25
CA ASN A 394 -20.33 -25.13 18.36
C ASN A 394 -20.80 -26.40 19.09
N GLY A 395 -21.59 -26.23 20.15
CA GLY A 395 -22.11 -27.37 20.94
C GLY A 395 -21.12 -27.95 21.98
N LYS A 396 -19.88 -27.45 22.04
CA LYS A 396 -18.90 -27.82 23.08
C LYS A 396 -18.89 -26.76 24.19
N THR A 397 -18.97 -27.20 25.44
CA THR A 397 -18.92 -26.31 26.60
C THR A 397 -17.49 -26.09 27.07
N TYR A 398 -17.09 -24.83 27.12
CA TYR A 398 -15.80 -24.37 27.67
C TYR A 398 -16.07 -23.84 29.08
N LYS A 399 -15.45 -24.47 30.08
CA LYS A 399 -15.56 -24.06 31.46
C LYS A 399 -14.84 -22.75 31.75
N PRO A 400 -15.07 -22.11 32.92
CA PRO A 400 -14.28 -20.96 33.35
C PRO A 400 -12.80 -21.30 33.32
N VAL A 401 -11.98 -20.32 32.85
CA VAL A 401 -10.55 -20.56 32.70
C VAL A 401 -9.87 -20.68 34.08
N GLU A 402 -9.03 -21.70 34.23
CA GLU A 402 -8.17 -21.87 35.36
C GLU A 402 -6.70 -21.67 34.96
N TYR A 403 -5.93 -21.06 35.86
CA TYR A 403 -4.51 -20.84 35.68
C TYR A 403 -3.69 -21.73 36.63
N ASP A 404 -2.48 -22.08 36.19
CA ASP A 404 -1.50 -22.76 37.03
C ASP A 404 -0.81 -21.75 37.98
N GLU A 405 0.12 -22.26 38.80
CA GLU A 405 0.89 -21.45 39.73
C GLU A 405 1.80 -20.41 39.10
N ASN A 406 2.08 -20.56 37.81
CA ASN A 406 2.87 -19.62 37.01
C ASN A 406 2.00 -18.63 36.23
N GLY A 407 0.67 -18.70 36.37
CA GLY A 407 -0.28 -17.84 35.64
C GLY A 407 -0.57 -18.28 34.21
N ASN A 408 -0.17 -19.48 33.79
CA ASN A 408 -0.50 -20.01 32.47
C ASN A 408 -1.85 -20.72 32.49
N VAL A 409 -2.56 -20.69 31.36
CA VAL A 409 -3.82 -21.43 31.19
C VAL A 409 -3.58 -22.92 31.35
N LYS A 410 -4.34 -23.60 32.22
CA LYS A 410 -4.24 -25.04 32.37
C LYS A 410 -4.56 -25.78 31.10
N SER A 411 -3.91 -26.91 30.84
CA SER A 411 -3.99 -27.69 29.61
C SER A 411 -5.40 -28.21 29.25
N ASP A 412 -6.29 -28.31 30.25
CA ASP A 412 -7.69 -28.73 30.06
C ASP A 412 -8.68 -27.55 29.91
N CYS A 413 -8.17 -26.33 29.80
CA CYS A 413 -8.92 -25.10 29.61
C CYS A 413 -8.51 -24.43 28.30
N ASN A 414 -9.41 -23.62 27.73
CA ASN A 414 -9.12 -22.69 26.66
C ASN A 414 -9.79 -21.35 26.97
N GLU A 415 -9.14 -20.28 26.65
CA GLU A 415 -9.71 -18.95 26.71
C GLU A 415 -10.65 -18.74 25.51
N VAL A 416 -11.79 -18.05 25.71
CA VAL A 416 -12.77 -17.76 24.67
C VAL A 416 -13.01 -16.27 24.59
N LEU A 417 -12.64 -15.69 23.44
CA LEU A 417 -12.98 -14.32 23.07
C LEU A 417 -14.38 -14.29 22.44
N ALA A 418 -15.23 -13.37 22.86
CA ALA A 418 -16.49 -13.06 22.20
C ALA A 418 -16.45 -11.65 21.61
N ILE A 419 -16.82 -11.50 20.33
CA ILE A 419 -16.99 -10.20 19.68
C ILE A 419 -18.43 -10.12 19.17
N THR A 420 -19.18 -9.12 19.64
CA THR A 420 -20.58 -8.87 19.29
C THR A 420 -20.68 -7.61 18.46
N ILE A 421 -21.34 -7.70 17.30
CA ILE A 421 -21.61 -6.57 16.39
C ILE A 421 -23.11 -6.28 16.33
N ASN A 422 -23.44 -5.05 15.97
CA ASN A 422 -24.82 -4.67 15.58
C ASN A 422 -25.03 -5.07 14.12
N GLY A 423 -26.21 -5.61 13.82
CA GLY A 423 -26.57 -6.00 12.46
C GLY A 423 -25.67 -7.09 11.89
N VAL A 424 -25.56 -7.13 10.57
CA VAL A 424 -24.76 -8.09 9.80
C VAL A 424 -23.65 -7.36 9.06
N ASP A 425 -22.42 -7.82 9.23
CA ASP A 425 -21.25 -7.40 8.47
C ASP A 425 -20.46 -8.63 7.99
N PRO A 426 -20.60 -9.03 6.71
CA PRO A 426 -19.95 -10.24 6.19
C PRO A 426 -18.43 -10.19 6.21
N LYS A 427 -17.84 -8.99 6.23
CA LYS A 427 -16.38 -8.81 6.30
C LYS A 427 -15.84 -8.77 7.73
N ALA A 428 -16.72 -8.67 8.75
CA ALA A 428 -16.31 -8.56 10.14
C ALA A 428 -15.32 -9.66 10.54
N ILE A 429 -15.52 -10.88 10.06
CA ILE A 429 -14.63 -12.01 10.36
C ILE A 429 -13.18 -11.75 9.92
N TRP A 430 -12.98 -11.08 8.78
CA TRP A 430 -11.65 -10.72 8.29
C TRP A 430 -11.07 -9.52 9.06
N ASN A 431 -11.91 -8.59 9.49
CA ASN A 431 -11.50 -7.49 10.37
C ASN A 431 -11.06 -8.01 11.75
N PHE A 432 -11.58 -9.16 12.17
CA PHE A 432 -11.18 -9.83 13.42
C PHE A 432 -9.97 -10.75 13.27
N ALA A 433 -9.49 -11.02 12.06
CA ALA A 433 -8.33 -11.84 11.77
C ALA A 433 -7.00 -11.10 11.99
N ILE A 434 -6.90 -10.27 13.02
CA ILE A 434 -5.70 -9.48 13.32
C ILE A 434 -4.48 -10.36 13.66
N GLY A 435 -3.28 -9.89 13.35
CA GLY A 435 -2.05 -10.40 13.96
C GLY A 435 -1.97 -9.98 15.42
N VAL A 436 -1.45 -10.84 16.28
CA VAL A 436 -1.37 -10.57 17.73
C VAL A 436 0.09 -10.36 18.14
N ALA A 437 0.40 -9.12 18.44
CA ALA A 437 1.70 -8.69 18.95
C ALA A 437 1.73 -8.74 20.49
N PRO A 438 2.90 -9.04 21.12
CA PRO A 438 3.00 -9.19 22.56
C PRO A 438 2.86 -7.86 23.30
N MET A 439 1.96 -7.82 24.28
CA MET A 439 1.76 -6.65 25.13
C MET A 439 3.02 -6.30 25.93
N TYR A 440 3.79 -7.30 26.39
CA TYR A 440 5.03 -7.06 27.15
C TYR A 440 6.07 -6.22 26.37
N TYR A 441 6.04 -6.27 25.05
CA TYR A 441 6.98 -5.54 24.19
C TYR A 441 6.40 -4.20 23.69
N TYR A 442 5.14 -4.19 23.25
CA TYR A 442 4.54 -3.00 22.62
C TYR A 442 3.85 -2.05 23.61
N SER A 443 3.60 -2.46 24.88
CA SER A 443 3.15 -1.57 25.95
C SER A 443 4.30 -1.23 26.91
N THR A 444 3.99 -0.68 28.09
CA THR A 444 5.00 -0.19 29.05
C THR A 444 4.60 -0.42 30.49
N THR A 445 5.59 -0.62 31.36
CA THR A 445 5.42 -0.64 32.81
C THR A 445 5.51 0.73 33.47
N ASN A 446 5.87 1.78 32.71
CA ASN A 446 5.92 3.12 33.23
C ASN A 446 5.64 4.17 32.13
N TRP A 447 4.45 4.72 32.16
CA TRP A 447 4.07 5.89 31.40
C TRP A 447 3.44 6.92 32.33
N ASN A 448 4.12 8.05 32.53
CA ASN A 448 3.66 9.10 33.46
C ASN A 448 3.35 8.55 34.88
N GLY A 449 4.14 7.58 35.33
CA GLY A 449 3.96 6.93 36.63
C GLY A 449 2.89 5.84 36.70
N LYS A 450 2.24 5.51 35.58
CA LYS A 450 1.29 4.40 35.46
C LYS A 450 1.95 3.17 34.81
N ASN A 451 1.60 1.98 35.32
CA ASN A 451 2.01 0.71 34.76
C ASN A 451 0.87 0.14 33.94
N TYR A 452 1.07 -0.11 32.65
CA TYR A 452 0.04 -0.61 31.74
C TYR A 452 0.09 -2.13 31.57
N ILE A 453 1.25 -2.74 31.76
CA ILE A 453 1.46 -4.19 31.62
C ILE A 453 1.05 -4.92 32.89
N ASP A 454 1.65 -4.61 34.03
CA ASP A 454 1.42 -5.36 35.28
C ASP A 454 0.06 -5.02 35.91
N SER A 455 -0.49 -3.83 35.64
CA SER A 455 -1.82 -3.43 36.11
C SER A 455 -2.93 -3.74 35.10
N PHE A 456 -2.67 -4.56 34.10
CA PHE A 456 -3.70 -4.99 33.14
C PHE A 456 -4.91 -5.59 33.89
N ASP A 457 -6.09 -5.15 33.53
CA ASP A 457 -7.34 -5.76 33.97
C ASP A 457 -8.34 -5.85 32.79
N PHE A 458 -9.38 -6.66 32.97
CA PHE A 458 -10.36 -6.91 31.89
C PHE A 458 -11.52 -5.92 31.87
N GLU A 459 -11.48 -4.87 32.65
CA GLU A 459 -12.59 -3.91 32.78
C GLU A 459 -12.22 -2.51 32.27
N GLU A 460 -10.99 -2.05 32.47
CA GLU A 460 -10.62 -0.69 32.13
C GLU A 460 -9.18 -0.45 31.68
N ASN A 461 -8.24 -1.36 32.01
CA ASN A 461 -6.85 -1.24 31.55
C ASN A 461 -6.48 -2.38 30.63
N PHE A 462 -6.41 -2.08 29.33
CA PHE A 462 -6.07 -3.05 28.28
C PHE A 462 -4.65 -2.85 27.75
N GLY A 463 -3.77 -2.22 28.50
CA GLY A 463 -2.38 -1.98 28.10
C GLY A 463 -2.18 -0.73 27.24
N VAL A 464 -3.20 0.12 27.10
CA VAL A 464 -3.18 1.33 26.23
C VAL A 464 -3.69 2.53 27.03
N GLU A 465 -2.99 3.66 26.93
CA GLU A 465 -3.53 4.95 27.39
C GLU A 465 -4.57 5.45 26.38
N PHE A 466 -5.81 5.50 26.84
CA PHE A 466 -6.96 5.84 26.01
C PHE A 466 -6.83 7.22 25.37
N MET A 467 -7.02 7.30 24.05
CA MET A 467 -7.06 8.52 23.26
C MET A 467 -5.80 9.40 23.42
N SER A 468 -4.65 8.79 23.72
CA SER A 468 -3.37 9.49 23.87
C SER A 468 -2.50 9.33 22.63
N GLN A 469 -2.38 10.42 21.87
CA GLN A 469 -1.47 10.47 20.71
C GLN A 469 -0.01 10.29 21.13
N SER A 470 0.35 10.88 22.28
CA SER A 470 1.70 10.77 22.84
C SER A 470 2.04 9.32 23.21
N PHE A 471 1.11 8.60 23.85
CA PHE A 471 1.30 7.18 24.14
C PHE A 471 1.42 6.34 22.86
N MET A 472 0.53 6.57 21.87
CA MET A 472 0.60 5.87 20.60
C MET A 472 1.96 6.06 19.91
N ASN A 473 2.45 7.30 19.85
CA ASN A 473 3.70 7.61 19.14
C ASN A 473 4.95 7.19 19.90
N GLN A 474 4.97 7.32 21.24
CA GLN A 474 6.20 7.10 22.02
C GLN A 474 6.28 5.70 22.63
N VAL A 475 5.14 5.02 22.83
CA VAL A 475 5.11 3.67 23.41
C VAL A 475 4.82 2.61 22.36
N ILE A 476 3.68 2.72 21.65
CA ILE A 476 3.27 1.69 20.68
C ILE A 476 4.10 1.79 19.39
N LYS A 477 4.35 3.03 18.92
CA LYS A 477 5.14 3.34 17.73
C LYS A 477 6.56 3.80 18.06
N GLY A 478 7.07 3.50 19.27
CA GLY A 478 8.42 3.92 19.65
C GLY A 478 9.50 3.47 18.65
N ASP A 479 10.55 4.26 18.45
CA ASP A 479 11.61 3.99 17.47
C ASP A 479 12.26 2.60 17.64
N ASP A 480 12.35 2.14 18.90
CA ASP A 480 12.84 0.80 19.24
C ASP A 480 11.88 -0.34 18.83
N LYS A 481 10.63 -0.02 18.51
CA LYS A 481 9.55 -0.99 18.23
C LYS A 481 9.13 -1.04 16.77
N VAL A 482 9.23 0.07 16.05
CA VAL A 482 8.92 0.09 14.61
C VAL A 482 10.02 -0.53 13.75
N GLY A 483 11.26 -0.62 14.27
CA GLY A 483 12.39 -1.18 13.53
C GLY A 483 12.62 -2.68 13.72
N VAL A 484 11.96 -3.32 14.70
CA VAL A 484 12.15 -4.75 15.01
C VAL A 484 10.82 -5.39 15.40
N PRO A 485 10.22 -6.21 14.54
CA PRO A 485 8.94 -6.86 14.83
C PRO A 485 9.14 -8.04 15.80
N VAL A 486 8.31 -8.12 16.84
CA VAL A 486 8.28 -9.22 17.80
C VAL A 486 6.91 -9.89 17.79
N GLY A 487 6.86 -11.23 17.75
CA GLY A 487 5.61 -11.95 17.68
C GLY A 487 5.76 -13.45 17.94
N ALA A 488 4.74 -14.21 17.55
CA ALA A 488 4.64 -15.66 17.72
C ALA A 488 4.74 -16.42 16.37
N GLY A 489 5.22 -15.78 15.31
CA GLY A 489 5.35 -16.36 13.97
C GLY A 489 6.43 -17.41 13.86
N ALA A 490 6.58 -17.98 12.66
CA ALA A 490 7.55 -19.04 12.38
C ALA A 490 9.00 -18.60 12.56
N TYR A 491 9.26 -17.33 12.33
CA TYR A 491 10.58 -16.71 12.45
C TYR A 491 10.53 -15.52 13.42
N ALA A 492 11.69 -15.20 13.96
CA ALA A 492 11.92 -14.02 14.78
C ALA A 492 12.97 -13.13 14.13
N ALA A 493 12.93 -11.84 14.42
CA ALA A 493 13.98 -10.91 14.03
C ALA A 493 15.33 -11.38 14.59
N SER A 494 16.37 -11.28 13.78
CA SER A 494 17.72 -11.73 14.11
C SER A 494 18.75 -10.73 13.61
N LYS A 495 20.01 -11.06 13.67
CA LYS A 495 21.15 -10.29 13.14
C LYS A 495 22.07 -11.15 12.30
N SER A 496 22.98 -10.53 11.57
CA SER A 496 23.90 -11.24 10.66
C SER A 496 24.70 -12.37 11.32
N SER A 497 25.04 -12.21 12.61
CA SER A 497 25.72 -13.23 13.42
C SER A 497 24.82 -14.33 13.98
N GLY A 498 23.49 -14.19 13.84
CA GLY A 498 22.48 -15.06 14.48
C GLY A 498 22.10 -14.61 15.89
N GLY A 499 21.04 -15.23 16.42
CA GLY A 499 20.42 -14.92 17.71
C GLY A 499 19.17 -14.03 17.55
N ILE A 500 18.22 -14.24 18.46
CA ILE A 500 16.89 -13.59 18.43
C ILE A 500 16.64 -12.67 19.63
N ASP A 501 17.63 -12.50 20.51
CA ASP A 501 17.51 -11.72 21.73
C ASP A 501 18.14 -10.33 21.56
N ASN A 502 17.46 -9.30 22.07
CA ASN A 502 17.96 -7.92 22.14
C ASN A 502 18.47 -7.41 20.79
N ILE A 503 17.66 -7.51 19.76
CA ILE A 503 18.01 -7.08 18.39
C ILE A 503 17.74 -5.59 18.25
N ALA A 504 18.75 -4.83 17.80
CA ALA A 504 18.57 -3.44 17.41
C ALA A 504 18.10 -3.33 15.95
N SER A 505 17.39 -2.28 15.60
CA SER A 505 16.86 -2.08 14.23
C SER A 505 17.96 -2.10 13.16
N GLY A 506 19.11 -1.46 13.40
CA GLY A 506 20.27 -1.49 12.51
C GLY A 506 21.02 -2.83 12.45
N GLU A 507 20.75 -3.78 13.37
CA GLU A 507 21.24 -5.16 13.28
C GLU A 507 20.26 -6.07 12.54
N PHE A 508 18.95 -5.79 12.66
CA PHE A 508 17.90 -6.53 11.99
C PHE A 508 17.88 -6.25 10.49
N CYS A 509 17.94 -4.97 10.13
CA CYS A 509 18.07 -4.52 8.73
C CYS A 509 19.42 -3.81 8.57
N ASP A 510 20.41 -4.48 7.97
CA ASP A 510 21.75 -3.93 7.71
C ASP A 510 22.05 -3.95 6.20
N LYS A 511 22.26 -2.77 5.62
CA LYS A 511 22.64 -2.61 4.19
C LYS A 511 21.71 -3.31 3.21
N GLY A 512 20.40 -3.23 3.45
CA GLY A 512 19.40 -3.85 2.59
C GLY A 512 19.27 -5.37 2.77
N VAL A 513 19.85 -5.94 3.84
CA VAL A 513 19.64 -7.33 4.24
C VAL A 513 18.88 -7.39 5.54
N ILE A 514 17.78 -8.12 5.56
CA ILE A 514 16.92 -8.32 6.73
C ILE A 514 17.10 -9.76 7.21
N TYR A 515 17.41 -9.93 8.50
CA TYR A 515 17.83 -11.19 9.07
C TYR A 515 16.77 -11.84 9.93
N PHE A 516 16.46 -13.09 9.68
CA PHE A 516 15.53 -13.87 10.49
C PHE A 516 16.20 -15.15 10.97
N GLU A 517 15.80 -15.60 12.15
CA GLU A 517 16.10 -16.93 12.68
C GLU A 517 14.80 -17.59 13.13
N ARG A 518 14.68 -18.93 12.98
CA ARG A 518 13.45 -19.64 13.35
C ARG A 518 13.08 -19.41 14.81
N ASN A 519 11.80 -19.21 15.07
CA ASN A 519 11.25 -19.17 16.41
C ASN A 519 11.21 -20.59 16.98
N PRO A 520 11.95 -20.90 18.07
CA PRO A 520 11.98 -22.25 18.64
C PRO A 520 10.65 -22.65 19.26
N TYR A 521 9.75 -21.69 19.51
CA TYR A 521 8.46 -21.89 20.16
C TYR A 521 7.26 -21.80 19.20
N PHE A 522 7.50 -21.79 17.91
CA PHE A 522 6.41 -21.69 16.92
C PHE A 522 5.40 -22.83 17.08
N CYS A 523 4.11 -22.52 17.04
CA CYS A 523 3.03 -23.45 17.38
C CYS A 523 2.94 -24.70 16.48
N MET A 524 3.43 -24.62 15.23
CA MET A 524 3.51 -25.76 14.31
C MET A 524 4.83 -26.53 14.41
N GLY A 525 5.65 -26.23 15.41
CA GLY A 525 7.01 -26.69 15.56
C GLY A 525 8.03 -25.77 14.89
N PRO A 526 9.30 -25.81 15.32
CA PRO A 526 10.35 -24.94 14.75
C PRO A 526 10.46 -25.12 13.24
N ALA A 527 10.58 -24.00 12.50
CA ALA A 527 10.79 -24.03 11.07
C ALA A 527 12.03 -24.89 10.70
N LYS A 528 11.97 -25.61 9.58
CA LYS A 528 13.05 -26.52 9.15
C LYS A 528 14.32 -25.74 8.88
N ILE A 529 14.26 -24.66 8.08
CA ILE A 529 15.40 -23.79 7.79
C ILE A 529 15.59 -22.86 8.99
N LYS A 530 16.79 -22.86 9.57
CA LYS A 530 17.08 -22.04 10.75
C LYS A 530 17.18 -20.55 10.41
N LYS A 531 17.83 -20.21 9.29
CA LYS A 531 18.14 -18.82 8.91
C LYS A 531 17.45 -18.44 7.63
N VAL A 532 16.73 -17.34 7.63
CA VAL A 532 16.14 -16.72 6.45
C VAL A 532 16.66 -15.28 6.33
N ARG A 533 16.86 -14.83 5.12
CA ARG A 533 17.23 -13.44 4.82
C ARG A 533 16.32 -12.89 3.75
N TYR A 534 15.96 -11.61 3.86
CA TYR A 534 15.41 -10.85 2.77
C TYR A 534 16.48 -9.88 2.28
N GLN A 535 16.79 -9.95 0.99
CA GLN A 535 17.77 -9.09 0.33
C GLN A 535 17.03 -8.11 -0.57
N VAL A 536 17.23 -6.81 -0.33
CA VAL A 536 16.71 -5.76 -1.21
C VAL A 536 17.43 -5.84 -2.55
N VAL A 537 16.67 -6.02 -3.63
CA VAL A 537 17.18 -6.12 -5.00
C VAL A 537 16.28 -5.31 -5.93
N SER A 538 16.89 -4.49 -6.79
CA SER A 538 16.10 -3.78 -7.80
C SER A 538 15.54 -4.74 -8.86
N ALA A 539 14.36 -4.41 -9.41
CA ALA A 539 13.65 -5.26 -10.37
C ALA A 539 14.52 -5.68 -11.57
N ASN A 540 15.38 -4.78 -12.06
CA ASN A 540 16.23 -5.03 -13.22
C ASN A 540 17.48 -5.87 -12.93
N GLN A 541 17.81 -6.09 -11.66
CA GLN A 541 18.95 -6.92 -11.25
C GLN A 541 18.53 -8.29 -10.72
N ILE A 542 17.24 -8.53 -10.54
CA ILE A 542 16.72 -9.65 -9.78
C ILE A 542 17.14 -11.00 -10.36
N THR A 543 17.08 -11.19 -11.69
CA THR A 543 17.50 -12.44 -12.35
C THR A 543 19.01 -12.62 -12.29
N ASN A 544 19.80 -11.57 -12.51
CA ASN A 544 21.26 -11.63 -12.39
C ASN A 544 21.70 -11.97 -10.96
N THR A 545 21.07 -11.36 -9.96
CA THR A 545 21.35 -11.60 -8.54
C THR A 545 21.02 -13.05 -8.15
N LEU A 546 19.91 -13.58 -8.72
CA LEU A 546 19.54 -14.99 -8.57
C LEU A 546 20.59 -15.92 -9.19
N TYR A 547 21.05 -15.67 -10.43
CA TYR A 547 22.01 -16.51 -11.12
C TYR A 547 23.42 -16.46 -10.49
N ASN A 548 23.78 -15.33 -9.90
CA ASN A 548 25.04 -15.19 -9.14
C ASN A 548 24.99 -15.88 -7.77
N GLY A 549 23.81 -16.36 -7.32
CA GLY A 549 23.64 -17.04 -6.04
C GLY A 549 23.66 -16.10 -4.82
N GLU A 550 23.44 -14.82 -5.03
CA GLU A 550 23.28 -13.83 -3.95
C GLU A 550 21.89 -13.93 -3.30
N ILE A 551 20.89 -14.32 -4.10
CA ILE A 551 19.54 -14.71 -3.64
C ILE A 551 19.22 -16.12 -4.17
N ASP A 552 18.28 -16.79 -3.52
CA ASP A 552 17.89 -18.16 -3.83
C ASP A 552 16.46 -18.24 -4.37
N PHE A 553 15.63 -17.26 -4.02
CA PHE A 553 14.23 -17.15 -4.39
C PHE A 553 13.91 -15.70 -4.76
N ALA A 554 13.21 -15.51 -5.87
CA ALA A 554 12.93 -14.20 -6.43
C ALA A 554 11.52 -14.12 -7.02
N GLU A 555 11.01 -12.90 -7.14
CA GLU A 555 9.71 -12.57 -7.77
C GLU A 555 9.94 -11.61 -8.95
N PRO A 556 10.51 -12.07 -10.06
CA PRO A 556 10.71 -11.24 -11.25
C PRO A 556 9.39 -10.97 -11.98
N ASN A 557 9.39 -9.99 -12.89
CA ASN A 557 8.24 -9.73 -13.74
C ASN A 557 7.88 -10.95 -14.60
N ALA A 558 6.59 -11.31 -14.63
CA ALA A 558 6.06 -12.53 -15.28
C ALA A 558 6.00 -12.44 -16.82
N LYS A 559 7.01 -11.88 -17.45
CA LYS A 559 7.11 -11.83 -18.91
C LYS A 559 7.52 -13.20 -19.47
N PRO A 560 7.02 -13.61 -20.65
CA PRO A 560 7.41 -14.86 -21.29
C PRO A 560 8.92 -14.99 -21.50
N GLU A 561 9.57 -13.90 -21.89
CA GLU A 561 11.01 -13.85 -22.12
C GLU A 561 11.79 -14.15 -20.81
N THR A 562 11.33 -13.59 -19.68
CA THR A 562 11.89 -13.85 -18.36
C THR A 562 11.68 -15.32 -17.94
N ILE A 563 10.50 -15.87 -18.19
CA ILE A 563 10.19 -17.28 -17.89
C ILE A 563 11.10 -18.22 -18.71
N GLU A 564 11.21 -17.94 -20.02
CA GLU A 564 12.07 -18.73 -20.93
C GLU A 564 13.55 -18.64 -20.52
N GLU A 565 14.04 -17.44 -20.21
CA GLU A 565 15.40 -17.21 -19.73
C GLU A 565 15.69 -18.03 -18.47
N ILE A 566 14.82 -17.93 -17.44
CA ILE A 566 15.01 -18.63 -16.16
C ILE A 566 15.00 -20.15 -16.37
N ASN A 567 14.02 -20.68 -17.13
CA ASN A 567 13.88 -22.11 -17.31
C ASN A 567 14.97 -22.74 -18.23
N ASN A 568 15.60 -21.92 -19.07
CA ASN A 568 16.77 -22.33 -19.85
C ASN A 568 18.09 -22.21 -19.07
N HIS A 569 18.10 -21.52 -17.94
CA HIS A 569 19.29 -21.38 -17.10
C HIS A 569 19.45 -22.61 -16.19
N GLN A 570 20.53 -23.33 -16.36
CA GLN A 570 20.79 -24.58 -15.62
C GLN A 570 20.76 -24.36 -14.09
N GLY A 571 19.98 -25.14 -13.36
CA GLY A 571 19.86 -25.05 -11.91
C GLY A 571 18.77 -24.11 -11.42
N PHE A 572 18.00 -23.49 -12.33
CA PHE A 572 16.91 -22.60 -11.97
C PHE A 572 15.59 -23.06 -12.60
N LYS A 573 14.48 -22.72 -11.93
CA LYS A 573 13.12 -22.94 -12.43
C LYS A 573 12.25 -21.74 -12.09
N SER A 574 11.15 -21.63 -12.79
CA SER A 574 10.10 -20.69 -12.48
C SER A 574 8.77 -21.37 -12.27
N LYS A 575 7.90 -20.72 -11.48
CA LYS A 575 6.52 -21.10 -11.20
C LYS A 575 5.64 -19.89 -11.25
N SER A 576 4.57 -19.93 -12.05
CA SER A 576 3.55 -18.88 -12.10
C SER A 576 2.39 -19.21 -11.18
N VAL A 577 1.91 -18.23 -10.44
CA VAL A 577 0.74 -18.33 -9.56
C VAL A 577 -0.18 -17.14 -9.80
N ARG A 578 -1.47 -17.37 -9.99
CA ARG A 578 -2.46 -16.32 -10.22
C ARG A 578 -2.47 -15.32 -9.06
N THR A 579 -2.30 -14.02 -9.35
CA THR A 579 -2.46 -12.96 -8.34
C THR A 579 -3.93 -12.64 -8.06
N LEU A 580 -4.21 -12.00 -6.93
CA LEU A 580 -5.53 -11.41 -6.64
C LEU A 580 -5.71 -10.04 -7.28
N GLY A 581 -4.63 -9.35 -7.63
CA GLY A 581 -4.66 -8.01 -8.21
C GLY A 581 -5.06 -8.02 -9.69
N TYR A 582 -5.43 -6.85 -10.20
CA TYR A 582 -5.68 -6.63 -11.62
C TYR A 582 -5.25 -5.22 -12.05
N GLY A 583 -4.84 -5.09 -13.32
CA GLY A 583 -4.50 -3.82 -13.95
C GLY A 583 -5.74 -3.09 -14.46
N TYR A 584 -5.72 -1.77 -14.41
CA TYR A 584 -6.78 -0.92 -14.92
C TYR A 584 -6.26 0.40 -15.49
N ILE A 585 -7.10 1.06 -16.26
CA ILE A 585 -6.92 2.46 -16.68
C ILE A 585 -8.03 3.28 -16.03
N GLY A 586 -7.64 4.30 -15.26
CA GLY A 586 -8.54 5.20 -14.55
C GLY A 586 -8.75 6.51 -15.28
N ILE A 587 -9.93 7.13 -15.14
CA ILE A 587 -10.28 8.44 -15.67
C ILE A 587 -10.93 9.28 -14.59
N ASN A 588 -10.38 10.45 -14.29
CA ASN A 588 -10.96 11.39 -13.33
C ASN A 588 -12.12 12.17 -13.96
N ALA A 589 -13.34 11.89 -13.52
CA ALA A 589 -14.55 12.57 -14.03
C ALA A 589 -14.57 14.07 -13.72
N GLY A 590 -13.86 14.53 -12.68
CA GLY A 590 -13.70 15.95 -12.39
C GLY A 590 -12.88 16.69 -13.41
N LYS A 591 -11.97 15.99 -14.11
CA LYS A 591 -11.10 16.53 -15.17
C LYS A 591 -11.61 16.20 -16.57
N VAL A 592 -12.38 15.13 -16.73
CA VAL A 592 -13.08 14.72 -17.95
C VAL A 592 -14.58 14.67 -17.66
N PRO A 593 -15.28 15.81 -17.55
CA PRO A 593 -16.62 15.88 -16.95
C PRO A 593 -17.70 15.19 -17.77
N SER A 594 -17.53 15.04 -19.06
CA SER A 594 -18.54 14.38 -19.90
C SER A 594 -18.38 12.85 -19.88
N ILE A 595 -19.39 12.15 -19.42
CA ILE A 595 -19.44 10.67 -19.45
C ILE A 595 -19.26 10.10 -20.86
N LYS A 596 -19.80 10.78 -21.89
CA LYS A 596 -19.64 10.34 -23.30
C LYS A 596 -18.21 10.48 -23.79
N VAL A 597 -17.49 11.52 -23.35
CA VAL A 597 -16.06 11.69 -23.67
C VAL A 597 -15.24 10.59 -22.97
N ARG A 598 -15.53 10.27 -21.72
CA ARG A 598 -14.87 9.15 -21.04
C ARG A 598 -15.15 7.81 -21.73
N GLN A 599 -16.39 7.57 -22.15
CA GLN A 599 -16.76 6.40 -22.95
C GLN A 599 -16.00 6.32 -24.28
N ALA A 600 -15.83 7.46 -24.98
CA ALA A 600 -15.02 7.49 -26.21
C ALA A 600 -13.56 7.11 -25.95
N ILE A 601 -12.96 7.62 -24.87
CA ILE A 601 -11.60 7.24 -24.46
C ILE A 601 -11.52 5.73 -24.18
N MET A 602 -12.48 5.16 -23.45
CA MET A 602 -12.48 3.73 -23.11
C MET A 602 -12.62 2.84 -24.34
N HIS A 603 -13.46 3.22 -25.32
CA HIS A 603 -13.59 2.50 -26.59
C HIS A 603 -12.36 2.63 -27.51
N ALA A 604 -11.54 3.65 -27.31
CA ALA A 604 -10.29 3.83 -28.06
C ALA A 604 -9.13 2.99 -27.52
N ILE A 605 -9.23 2.48 -26.29
CA ILE A 605 -8.17 1.71 -25.64
C ILE A 605 -8.30 0.22 -25.95
N ASN A 606 -7.27 -0.36 -26.56
CA ASN A 606 -7.19 -1.79 -26.80
C ASN A 606 -6.62 -2.50 -25.56
N THR A 607 -7.51 -2.97 -24.67
CA THR A 607 -7.09 -3.67 -23.44
C THR A 607 -6.39 -5.01 -23.71
N GLN A 608 -6.58 -5.61 -24.90
CA GLN A 608 -5.88 -6.82 -25.29
C GLN A 608 -4.36 -6.62 -25.37
N GLU A 609 -3.89 -5.43 -25.71
CA GLU A 609 -2.43 -5.14 -25.73
C GLU A 609 -1.81 -5.23 -24.34
N CYS A 610 -2.58 -4.87 -23.30
CA CYS A 610 -2.12 -5.04 -21.92
C CYS A 610 -1.99 -6.53 -21.54
N VAL A 611 -2.87 -7.39 -22.07
CA VAL A 611 -2.79 -8.85 -21.89
C VAL A 611 -1.63 -9.42 -22.70
N ASP A 612 -1.46 -8.98 -23.95
CA ASP A 612 -0.45 -9.45 -24.87
C ASP A 612 0.97 -9.14 -24.39
N TYR A 613 1.13 -8.08 -23.59
CA TYR A 613 2.39 -7.77 -22.92
C TYR A 613 2.89 -8.95 -22.06
N TYR A 614 1.98 -9.63 -21.36
CA TYR A 614 2.25 -10.80 -20.53
C TYR A 614 2.05 -12.14 -21.25
N LYS A 615 1.42 -12.12 -22.42
CA LYS A 615 1.07 -13.31 -23.24
C LYS A 615 0.34 -14.38 -22.39
N THR A 616 1.02 -15.49 -22.07
CA THR A 616 0.42 -16.65 -21.38
C THR A 616 0.21 -16.46 -19.89
N THR A 617 0.83 -15.43 -19.28
CA THR A 617 0.76 -15.19 -17.82
C THR A 617 -0.25 -14.11 -17.44
N ALA A 618 -1.07 -13.65 -18.39
CA ALA A 618 -2.19 -12.77 -18.08
C ALA A 618 -3.45 -13.23 -18.81
N SER A 619 -4.58 -12.81 -18.29
CA SER A 619 -5.90 -13.02 -18.90
C SER A 619 -6.68 -11.70 -18.89
N PRO A 620 -7.57 -11.48 -19.90
CA PRO A 620 -8.42 -10.30 -19.91
C PRO A 620 -9.38 -10.30 -18.72
N ILE A 621 -9.69 -9.12 -18.22
CA ILE A 621 -10.67 -8.89 -17.16
C ILE A 621 -11.66 -7.82 -17.64
N TYR A 622 -12.94 -7.99 -17.35
CA TYR A 622 -14.00 -7.14 -17.90
C TYR A 622 -14.86 -6.43 -16.86
N ARG A 623 -14.57 -6.65 -15.57
CA ARG A 623 -15.21 -5.96 -14.44
C ARG A 623 -14.15 -5.63 -13.40
N SER A 624 -14.38 -4.60 -12.66
CA SER A 624 -13.47 -4.00 -11.65
C SER A 624 -13.45 -4.81 -10.35
N MET A 625 -13.13 -6.09 -10.46
CA MET A 625 -12.95 -7.04 -9.35
C MET A 625 -12.04 -8.18 -9.81
N SER A 626 -11.23 -8.73 -8.93
CA SER A 626 -10.38 -9.89 -9.24
C SER A 626 -11.19 -11.08 -9.76
N LYS A 627 -10.76 -11.69 -10.86
CA LYS A 627 -11.36 -12.93 -11.38
C LYS A 627 -11.24 -14.11 -10.43
N SER A 628 -10.29 -14.05 -9.50
CA SER A 628 -10.13 -15.09 -8.47
C SER A 628 -11.19 -15.00 -7.37
N ASN A 629 -11.88 -13.84 -7.25
CA ASN A 629 -12.89 -13.64 -6.21
C ASN A 629 -14.20 -14.37 -6.57
N TRP A 630 -14.82 -14.98 -5.57
CA TRP A 630 -16.10 -15.68 -5.75
C TRP A 630 -17.24 -14.77 -6.24
N ALA A 631 -17.18 -13.47 -5.94
CA ALA A 631 -18.19 -12.49 -6.36
C ALA A 631 -17.96 -11.94 -7.77
N TYR A 632 -16.83 -12.27 -8.42
CA TYR A 632 -16.65 -11.91 -9.82
C TYR A 632 -17.77 -12.55 -10.65
N PRO A 633 -18.43 -11.80 -11.56
CA PRO A 633 -19.53 -12.32 -12.34
C PRO A 633 -19.12 -13.58 -13.12
N GLY A 634 -19.95 -14.62 -13.03
CA GLY A 634 -19.67 -15.96 -13.57
C GLY A 634 -19.14 -16.96 -12.55
N ASN A 635 -18.45 -16.54 -11.48
CA ASN A 635 -17.90 -17.47 -10.49
C ASN A 635 -18.95 -18.03 -9.52
N THR A 636 -20.01 -17.28 -9.24
CA THR A 636 -21.11 -17.74 -8.38
C THR A 636 -22.35 -18.06 -9.20
N PRO A 637 -23.02 -19.20 -8.96
CA PRO A 637 -24.24 -19.56 -9.67
C PRO A 637 -25.33 -18.48 -9.59
N GLY A 638 -25.87 -18.09 -10.73
CA GLY A 638 -26.88 -17.03 -10.86
C GLY A 638 -26.31 -15.67 -11.24
N THR A 639 -25.00 -15.59 -11.49
CA THR A 639 -24.34 -14.49 -12.20
C THR A 639 -23.81 -14.98 -13.56
N LYS A 640 -23.71 -14.08 -14.53
CA LYS A 640 -23.25 -14.40 -15.88
C LYS A 640 -21.81 -13.95 -16.07
N GLU A 641 -20.97 -14.73 -16.71
CA GLU A 641 -19.63 -14.35 -17.09
C GLU A 641 -19.67 -13.06 -17.94
N PRO A 642 -18.86 -12.02 -17.59
CA PRO A 642 -18.93 -10.74 -18.26
C PRO A 642 -18.20 -10.78 -19.60
N THR A 643 -18.67 -9.95 -20.52
CA THR A 643 -18.00 -9.58 -21.76
C THR A 643 -17.51 -8.14 -21.68
N PRO A 644 -16.63 -7.68 -22.60
CA PRO A 644 -16.20 -6.28 -22.64
C PRO A 644 -17.40 -5.33 -22.69
N TYR A 645 -17.50 -4.43 -21.69
CA TYR A 645 -18.52 -3.37 -21.71
C TYR A 645 -18.17 -2.28 -22.74
N TYR A 646 -16.89 -2.02 -22.89
CA TYR A 646 -16.32 -1.11 -23.91
C TYR A 646 -15.50 -1.92 -24.91
N PRO A 647 -16.16 -2.57 -25.92
CA PRO A 647 -15.39 -3.20 -26.98
C PRO A 647 -14.49 -2.17 -27.67
N TYR A 648 -13.20 -2.49 -27.82
CA TYR A 648 -12.27 -1.67 -28.57
C TYR A 648 -12.75 -1.51 -30.02
N VAL A 649 -12.78 -0.29 -30.53
CA VAL A 649 -13.36 0.01 -31.87
C VAL A 649 -12.67 -0.76 -33.01
N GLY A 650 -11.39 -1.13 -32.86
CA GLY A 650 -10.66 -1.98 -33.81
C GLY A 650 -10.87 -3.49 -33.64
N SER A 651 -11.58 -3.92 -32.58
CA SER A 651 -11.85 -5.33 -32.32
C SER A 651 -13.03 -5.86 -33.12
N PRO A 652 -13.16 -7.18 -33.29
CA PRO A 652 -14.38 -7.75 -33.82
C PRO A 652 -15.59 -7.43 -32.93
N VAL A 653 -16.74 -7.18 -33.57
CA VAL A 653 -18.03 -7.00 -32.86
C VAL A 653 -18.32 -8.24 -32.02
N PRO A 654 -18.61 -8.10 -30.72
CA PRO A 654 -18.94 -9.22 -29.84
C PRO A 654 -20.17 -9.97 -30.27
N GLU A 655 -20.25 -11.27 -29.94
CA GLU A 655 -21.43 -12.09 -30.15
C GLU A 655 -22.63 -11.65 -29.30
N ASP A 656 -22.36 -11.27 -28.08
CA ASP A 656 -23.36 -10.80 -27.12
C ASP A 656 -23.29 -9.28 -26.95
N LEU A 657 -24.29 -8.58 -27.46
CA LEU A 657 -24.46 -7.13 -27.32
C LEU A 657 -25.43 -6.74 -26.20
N THR A 658 -25.81 -7.67 -25.30
CA THR A 658 -26.76 -7.35 -24.22
C THR A 658 -26.15 -6.59 -23.08
N VAL A 659 -24.83 -6.71 -22.88
CA VAL A 659 -24.09 -6.12 -21.77
C VAL A 659 -22.95 -5.19 -22.21
N VAL A 660 -23.01 -4.70 -23.43
CA VAL A 660 -22.08 -3.69 -23.95
C VAL A 660 -22.64 -2.29 -23.76
N ASN A 661 -21.77 -1.28 -23.88
CA ASN A 661 -22.20 0.12 -23.92
C ASN A 661 -23.37 0.35 -24.88
N PRO A 662 -24.51 0.95 -24.44
CA PRO A 662 -25.71 1.11 -25.26
C PRO A 662 -25.48 1.90 -26.55
N ASP A 663 -24.58 2.88 -26.57
CA ASP A 663 -24.28 3.65 -27.78
C ASP A 663 -23.46 2.86 -28.79
N TYR A 664 -22.53 2.02 -28.31
CA TYR A 664 -21.82 1.07 -29.16
C TYR A 664 -22.80 0.10 -29.83
N LYS A 665 -23.72 -0.48 -29.06
CA LYS A 665 -24.76 -1.36 -29.60
C LYS A 665 -25.60 -0.68 -30.68
N LYS A 666 -26.13 0.52 -30.39
CA LYS A 666 -26.93 1.29 -31.35
C LYS A 666 -26.15 1.58 -32.63
N PHE A 667 -24.88 1.92 -32.56
CA PHE A 667 -24.04 2.21 -33.71
C PHE A 667 -23.81 0.96 -34.56
N VAL A 668 -23.43 -0.16 -33.93
CA VAL A 668 -23.23 -1.46 -34.60
C VAL A 668 -24.48 -1.91 -35.34
N GLU A 669 -25.64 -1.82 -34.66
CA GLU A 669 -26.94 -2.16 -35.27
C GLU A 669 -27.29 -1.23 -36.44
N ALA A 670 -27.08 0.08 -36.30
CA ALA A 670 -27.35 1.07 -37.35
C ALA A 670 -26.45 0.89 -38.59
N LYS A 671 -25.20 0.42 -38.39
CA LYS A 671 -24.26 0.12 -39.48
C LYS A 671 -24.43 -1.28 -40.05
N GLY A 672 -25.35 -2.12 -39.50
CA GLY A 672 -25.58 -3.49 -39.91
C GLY A 672 -24.38 -4.41 -39.70
N LEU A 673 -23.52 -4.11 -38.76
CA LEU A 673 -22.34 -4.90 -38.42
C LEU A 673 -22.77 -6.16 -37.63
N ARG A 674 -22.21 -7.31 -37.99
CA ARG A 674 -22.49 -8.58 -37.36
C ARG A 674 -21.35 -9.02 -36.42
N ALA A 675 -21.65 -9.91 -35.53
CA ALA A 675 -20.64 -10.55 -34.68
C ALA A 675 -19.44 -11.05 -35.51
N GLY A 676 -18.25 -10.82 -35.02
CA GLY A 676 -16.98 -11.17 -35.69
C GLY A 676 -16.52 -10.18 -36.77
N GLN A 677 -17.35 -9.23 -37.23
CA GLN A 677 -16.94 -8.18 -38.17
C GLN A 677 -16.21 -7.06 -37.43
N LYS A 678 -15.22 -6.44 -38.08
CA LYS A 678 -14.52 -5.26 -37.57
C LYS A 678 -15.09 -4.00 -38.21
N MET A 679 -15.10 -2.91 -37.46
CA MET A 679 -15.35 -1.57 -38.02
C MET A 679 -14.23 -1.18 -38.99
N SER A 680 -14.55 -0.49 -40.09
CA SER A 680 -13.55 0.20 -40.88
C SER A 680 -12.97 1.38 -40.08
N GLU A 681 -11.82 1.93 -40.48
CA GLU A 681 -11.21 3.07 -39.80
C GLU A 681 -12.15 4.27 -39.76
N GLU A 682 -12.86 4.54 -40.86
CA GLU A 682 -13.87 5.61 -40.95
C GLU A 682 -15.03 5.34 -39.93
N GLN A 683 -15.47 4.10 -39.79
CA GLN A 683 -16.54 3.75 -38.84
C GLN A 683 -16.07 3.88 -37.38
N GLN A 684 -14.80 3.56 -37.10
CA GLN A 684 -14.21 3.75 -35.77
C GLN A 684 -14.20 5.25 -35.40
N ILE A 685 -13.70 6.10 -36.31
CA ILE A 685 -13.67 7.57 -36.13
C ILE A 685 -15.10 8.09 -35.98
N GLU A 686 -16.01 7.68 -36.86
CA GLU A 686 -17.42 8.10 -36.85
C GLU A 686 -18.08 7.75 -35.51
N PHE A 687 -17.86 6.54 -34.98
CA PHE A 687 -18.42 6.15 -33.68
C PHE A 687 -17.89 7.01 -32.53
N LEU A 688 -16.57 7.13 -32.41
CA LEU A 688 -15.95 7.91 -31.34
C LEU A 688 -16.37 9.39 -31.42
N THR A 689 -16.40 9.97 -32.62
CA THR A 689 -16.84 11.34 -32.86
C THR A 689 -18.31 11.54 -32.51
N SER A 690 -19.18 10.54 -32.81
CA SER A 690 -20.61 10.62 -32.51
C SER A 690 -20.88 10.71 -30.99
N LEU A 691 -20.06 10.08 -30.15
CA LEU A 691 -20.14 10.21 -28.69
C LEU A 691 -19.81 11.62 -28.23
N VAL A 692 -18.78 12.23 -28.81
CA VAL A 692 -18.31 13.58 -28.49
C VAL A 692 -19.35 14.62 -28.92
N GLU A 693 -19.85 14.51 -30.14
CA GLU A 693 -20.90 15.40 -30.68
C GLU A 693 -22.21 15.24 -29.93
N GLY A 694 -22.59 14.00 -29.60
CA GLY A 694 -23.75 13.70 -28.77
C GLY A 694 -23.68 14.30 -27.36
N ALA A 695 -22.47 14.62 -26.87
CA ALA A 695 -22.24 15.35 -25.63
C ALA A 695 -22.30 16.88 -25.78
N GLY A 696 -22.52 17.37 -27.03
CA GLY A 696 -22.62 18.81 -27.34
C GLY A 696 -21.29 19.51 -27.48
N TYR A 697 -20.21 18.77 -27.82
CA TYR A 697 -18.94 19.37 -28.21
C TYR A 697 -18.94 19.74 -29.69
N THR A 698 -18.23 20.79 -30.05
CA THR A 698 -18.05 21.29 -31.43
C THR A 698 -16.58 21.54 -31.70
N VAL A 699 -16.17 21.39 -32.97
CA VAL A 699 -14.76 21.60 -33.34
C VAL A 699 -14.43 23.10 -33.34
N ASN A 700 -13.31 23.45 -32.72
CA ASN A 700 -12.78 24.82 -32.71
C ASN A 700 -11.85 25.11 -33.91
N GLY A 701 -11.28 26.32 -33.94
CA GLY A 701 -10.36 26.74 -35.03
C GLY A 701 -9.02 25.97 -35.08
N GLU A 702 -8.69 25.20 -34.06
CA GLU A 702 -7.51 24.32 -34.01
C GLU A 702 -7.80 22.89 -34.43
N GLY A 703 -9.05 22.57 -34.79
CA GLY A 703 -9.48 21.21 -35.11
C GLY A 703 -9.78 20.37 -33.91
N ILE A 704 -9.84 20.96 -32.69
CA ILE A 704 -10.07 20.25 -31.42
C ILE A 704 -11.52 20.45 -30.98
N TYR A 705 -12.16 19.40 -30.52
CA TYR A 705 -13.50 19.49 -29.93
C TYR A 705 -13.48 20.26 -28.62
N GLN A 706 -14.46 21.14 -28.45
CA GLN A 706 -14.64 21.91 -27.21
C GLN A 706 -16.12 22.12 -26.89
N LYS A 707 -16.40 22.29 -25.57
CA LYS A 707 -17.71 22.71 -25.05
C LYS A 707 -17.49 23.82 -24.02
N GLY A 708 -17.85 25.04 -24.35
CA GLY A 708 -17.46 26.22 -23.57
C GLY A 708 -15.94 26.37 -23.56
N SER A 709 -15.34 26.50 -22.38
CA SER A 709 -13.90 26.56 -22.20
C SER A 709 -13.23 25.18 -22.18
N ASN A 710 -14.00 24.10 -22.08
CA ASN A 710 -13.45 22.74 -21.94
C ASN A 710 -13.08 22.18 -23.33
N GLN A 711 -11.80 22.14 -23.62
CA GLN A 711 -11.22 21.51 -24.79
C GLN A 711 -10.85 20.08 -24.53
N LEU A 712 -10.94 19.19 -25.53
CA LEU A 712 -10.54 17.79 -25.37
C LEU A 712 -9.01 17.64 -25.45
N LYS A 713 -8.31 18.24 -24.48
CA LYS A 713 -6.85 18.17 -24.30
C LYS A 713 -6.55 17.44 -23.01
N TYR A 714 -5.99 16.22 -23.10
CA TYR A 714 -5.78 15.38 -21.92
C TYR A 714 -4.40 14.75 -21.90
N THR A 715 -3.90 14.51 -20.69
CA THR A 715 -2.67 13.76 -20.45
C THR A 715 -3.01 12.36 -19.95
N PHE A 716 -2.44 11.35 -20.60
CA PHE A 716 -2.47 9.95 -20.18
C PHE A 716 -1.14 9.66 -19.51
N THR A 717 -1.18 9.26 -18.23
CA THR A 717 0.00 9.12 -17.39
C THR A 717 0.28 7.66 -17.08
N ILE A 718 1.52 7.26 -17.23
CA ILE A 718 2.05 5.94 -16.86
C ILE A 718 3.04 6.12 -15.72
N ALA A 719 2.91 5.32 -14.68
CA ALA A 719 3.90 5.22 -13.62
C ALA A 719 5.00 4.22 -14.04
N GLY A 720 6.26 4.59 -13.90
CA GLY A 720 7.40 3.74 -14.23
C GLY A 720 8.06 4.05 -15.59
N GLU A 721 8.83 3.08 -16.10
CA GLU A 721 9.59 3.24 -17.35
C GLU A 721 8.70 3.10 -18.59
N GLU A 722 8.89 3.96 -19.58
CA GLU A 722 8.05 4.09 -20.78
C GLU A 722 7.84 2.79 -21.54
N THR A 723 8.89 2.03 -21.76
CA THR A 723 8.87 0.86 -22.64
C THR A 723 8.51 -0.45 -21.91
N ASP A 724 8.44 -0.39 -20.59
CA ASP A 724 8.27 -1.58 -19.75
C ASP A 724 6.98 -1.57 -18.93
N HIS A 725 5.91 -1.05 -19.51
CA HIS A 725 4.60 -0.97 -18.86
C HIS A 725 3.50 -1.57 -19.76
N PRO A 726 2.63 -2.47 -19.24
CA PRO A 726 1.62 -3.16 -20.03
C PRO A 726 0.62 -2.25 -20.74
N ALA A 727 0.34 -1.08 -20.18
CA ALA A 727 -0.61 -0.12 -20.79
C ALA A 727 0.04 0.89 -21.76
N PHE A 728 1.37 0.90 -21.90
CA PHE A 728 2.06 1.93 -22.69
C PHE A 728 1.60 1.95 -24.16
N ASN A 729 1.68 0.81 -24.84
CA ASN A 729 1.28 0.71 -26.24
C ASN A 729 -0.21 0.95 -26.43
N ALA A 730 -1.05 0.44 -25.54
CA ALA A 730 -2.50 0.66 -25.58
C ALA A 730 -2.86 2.15 -25.48
N MET A 731 -2.16 2.92 -24.64
CA MET A 731 -2.35 4.37 -24.55
C MET A 731 -1.81 5.13 -25.76
N LEU A 732 -0.69 4.69 -26.34
CA LEU A 732 -0.16 5.30 -27.57
C LEU A 732 -1.12 5.12 -28.76
N HIS A 733 -1.63 3.91 -28.98
CA HIS A 733 -2.59 3.64 -30.07
C HIS A 733 -3.93 4.35 -29.82
N ALA A 734 -4.40 4.41 -28.55
CA ALA A 734 -5.57 5.21 -28.22
C ALA A 734 -5.36 6.71 -28.51
N ARG A 735 -4.18 7.27 -28.23
CA ARG A 735 -3.83 8.63 -28.62
C ARG A 735 -3.94 8.84 -30.14
N GLU A 736 -3.42 7.90 -30.94
CA GLU A 736 -3.42 8.03 -32.40
C GLU A 736 -4.83 8.13 -32.95
N ILE A 737 -5.74 7.27 -32.55
CA ILE A 737 -7.13 7.31 -33.02
C ILE A 737 -7.91 8.52 -32.45
N LEU A 738 -7.74 8.84 -31.16
CA LEU A 738 -8.42 9.96 -30.52
C LEU A 738 -8.00 11.30 -31.12
N ASN A 739 -6.72 11.47 -31.49
CA ASN A 739 -6.26 12.68 -32.15
C ASN A 739 -6.89 12.85 -33.55
N GLN A 740 -7.18 11.77 -34.27
CA GLN A 740 -7.97 11.82 -35.50
C GLN A 740 -9.44 12.19 -35.24
N CYS A 741 -9.95 11.92 -34.05
CA CYS A 741 -11.30 12.31 -33.62
C CYS A 741 -11.37 13.70 -32.97
N GLY A 742 -10.39 14.57 -33.20
CA GLY A 742 -10.38 15.94 -32.70
C GLY A 742 -10.08 16.07 -31.18
N PHE A 743 -9.39 15.11 -30.61
CA PHE A 743 -8.72 15.26 -29.30
C PHE A 743 -7.28 15.74 -29.47
N GLN A 744 -6.68 16.21 -28.42
CA GLN A 744 -5.24 16.40 -28.29
C GLN A 744 -4.74 15.63 -27.06
N ILE A 745 -4.27 14.41 -27.28
CA ILE A 745 -3.80 13.52 -26.22
C ILE A 745 -2.27 13.52 -26.17
N THR A 746 -1.73 13.67 -24.95
CA THR A 746 -0.31 13.47 -24.64
C THR A 746 -0.19 12.23 -23.78
N VAL A 747 0.70 11.31 -24.13
CA VAL A 747 1.08 10.17 -23.27
C VAL A 747 2.40 10.53 -22.61
N THR A 748 2.48 10.41 -21.30
CA THR A 748 3.69 10.74 -20.53
C THR A 748 3.95 9.71 -19.45
N THR A 749 5.21 9.61 -19.05
CA THR A 749 5.62 8.88 -17.84
C THR A 749 5.81 9.88 -16.71
N ASP A 750 5.55 9.46 -15.49
CA ASP A 750 5.72 10.30 -14.31
C ASP A 750 6.15 9.43 -13.11
N ALA A 751 7.35 9.68 -12.60
CA ALA A 751 7.88 8.98 -11.44
C ALA A 751 7.02 9.20 -10.17
N ASN A 752 6.37 10.36 -10.09
CA ASN A 752 5.47 10.72 -8.98
C ASN A 752 4.00 10.40 -9.25
N ALA A 753 3.71 9.59 -10.28
CA ALA A 753 2.32 9.31 -10.67
C ALA A 753 1.49 8.74 -9.52
N LEU A 754 2.03 7.86 -8.69
CA LEU A 754 1.32 7.29 -7.53
C LEU A 754 1.03 8.34 -6.45
N LYS A 755 1.97 9.27 -6.18
CA LYS A 755 1.73 10.40 -5.27
C LYS A 755 0.64 11.31 -5.83
N LYS A 756 0.73 11.70 -7.10
CA LYS A 756 -0.29 12.50 -7.79
C LYS A 756 -1.65 11.81 -7.87
N LEU A 757 -1.65 10.49 -7.94
CA LEU A 757 -2.87 9.70 -7.86
C LEU A 757 -3.53 9.87 -6.49
N SER A 758 -2.77 9.80 -5.39
CA SER A 758 -3.32 9.94 -4.04
C SER A 758 -3.96 11.30 -3.76
N THR A 759 -3.60 12.32 -4.52
CA THR A 759 -4.15 13.69 -4.43
C THR A 759 -5.23 14.01 -5.49
N GLY A 760 -5.53 13.05 -6.39
CA GLY A 760 -6.53 13.23 -7.46
C GLY A 760 -6.06 14.13 -8.60
N GLU A 761 -4.75 14.30 -8.78
CA GLU A 761 -4.19 15.19 -9.79
C GLU A 761 -4.17 14.62 -11.21
N LEU A 762 -4.18 13.30 -11.36
CA LEU A 762 -4.11 12.64 -12.66
C LEU A 762 -5.43 12.75 -13.43
N THR A 763 -5.35 12.81 -14.77
CA THR A 763 -6.52 12.89 -15.65
C THR A 763 -6.93 11.50 -16.16
N VAL A 764 -6.02 10.81 -16.85
CA VAL A 764 -6.11 9.41 -17.24
C VAL A 764 -4.82 8.74 -16.84
N TRP A 765 -4.88 7.58 -16.22
CA TRP A 765 -3.67 6.88 -15.74
C TRP A 765 -3.82 5.37 -15.82
N ALA A 766 -2.69 4.67 -15.86
CA ALA A 766 -2.62 3.24 -15.70
C ALA A 766 -2.10 2.87 -14.31
N ALA A 767 -2.78 1.95 -13.65
CA ALA A 767 -2.42 1.44 -12.32
C ALA A 767 -2.90 0.00 -12.14
N ALA A 768 -2.62 -0.57 -10.96
CA ALA A 768 -3.13 -1.89 -10.58
C ALA A 768 -3.70 -1.86 -9.16
N TRP A 769 -4.74 -2.63 -8.92
CA TRP A 769 -5.29 -2.89 -7.60
C TRP A 769 -4.69 -4.17 -7.01
N GLY A 770 -4.37 -4.13 -5.72
CA GLY A 770 -4.37 -5.31 -4.89
C GLY A 770 -5.80 -5.65 -4.48
N SER A 771 -6.17 -6.92 -4.38
CA SER A 771 -7.50 -7.33 -3.93
C SER A 771 -7.43 -7.96 -2.55
N THR A 772 -8.53 -7.81 -1.80
CA THR A 772 -8.74 -8.44 -0.50
C THR A 772 -9.57 -9.73 -0.64
N LEU A 773 -9.60 -10.54 0.43
CA LEU A 773 -10.38 -11.78 0.48
C LEU A 773 -11.89 -11.53 0.35
N ASP A 774 -12.40 -10.52 1.03
CA ASP A 774 -13.82 -10.10 0.89
C ASP A 774 -13.96 -9.12 -0.28
N PRO A 775 -14.98 -9.30 -1.16
CA PRO A 775 -15.20 -8.47 -2.33
C PRO A 775 -15.88 -7.12 -2.03
N ASP A 776 -15.77 -6.60 -0.83
CA ASP A 776 -16.43 -5.34 -0.45
C ASP A 776 -15.96 -4.17 -1.32
N MET A 777 -16.90 -3.57 -2.06
CA MET A 777 -16.65 -2.46 -2.96
C MET A 777 -16.77 -1.07 -2.28
N TYR A 778 -17.05 -1.00 -0.98
CA TYR A 778 -17.33 0.25 -0.28
C TYR A 778 -16.19 1.25 -0.38
N GLN A 779 -14.98 0.81 -0.04
CA GLN A 779 -13.81 1.69 0.01
C GLN A 779 -13.54 2.37 -1.32
N VAL A 780 -13.74 1.67 -2.43
CA VAL A 780 -13.35 2.13 -3.77
C VAL A 780 -14.46 2.91 -4.46
N TYR A 781 -15.74 2.57 -4.23
CA TYR A 781 -16.84 3.11 -5.03
C TYR A 781 -18.02 3.70 -4.25
N HIS A 782 -18.07 3.56 -2.93
CA HIS A 782 -19.21 4.11 -2.18
C HIS A 782 -19.12 5.63 -2.04
N LYS A 783 -20.25 6.34 -2.20
CA LYS A 783 -20.33 7.81 -2.13
C LYS A 783 -19.85 8.42 -0.81
N GLU A 784 -19.93 7.66 0.27
CA GLU A 784 -19.50 8.08 1.62
C GLU A 784 -18.10 7.61 1.99
N SER A 785 -17.40 6.93 1.06
CA SER A 785 -16.02 6.53 1.29
C SER A 785 -15.12 7.76 1.39
N THR A 786 -14.19 7.73 2.34
CA THR A 786 -13.15 8.76 2.52
C THR A 786 -11.81 8.34 1.92
N ALA A 787 -11.75 7.20 1.24
CA ALA A 787 -10.52 6.72 0.61
C ALA A 787 -10.10 7.61 -0.57
N THR A 788 -8.80 7.70 -0.81
CA THR A 788 -8.24 8.47 -1.93
C THR A 788 -8.72 7.99 -3.31
N SER A 789 -9.10 6.72 -3.43
CA SER A 789 -9.67 6.17 -4.67
C SER A 789 -10.88 6.94 -5.18
N VAL A 790 -11.81 7.35 -4.30
CA VAL A 790 -12.99 8.11 -4.72
C VAL A 790 -12.65 9.53 -5.18
N LEU A 791 -11.55 10.12 -4.70
CA LEU A 791 -11.02 11.39 -5.20
C LEU A 791 -10.50 11.22 -6.64
N ASN A 792 -9.84 10.12 -6.92
CA ASN A 792 -9.32 9.80 -8.25
C ASN A 792 -10.43 9.65 -9.28
N TRP A 793 -11.59 9.09 -8.89
CA TRP A 793 -12.76 9.02 -9.78
C TRP A 793 -13.44 10.38 -10.00
N GLY A 794 -13.09 11.40 -9.23
CA GLY A 794 -13.72 12.71 -9.29
C GLY A 794 -15.03 12.81 -8.50
N TYR A 795 -15.24 11.97 -7.50
CA TYR A 795 -16.46 11.96 -6.68
C TYR A 795 -16.71 13.29 -5.98
N LYS A 796 -15.67 13.99 -5.55
CA LYS A 796 -15.80 15.33 -4.95
C LYS A 796 -16.51 16.31 -5.89
N GLN A 797 -16.13 16.34 -7.18
CA GLN A 797 -16.73 17.20 -8.18
C GLN A 797 -18.17 16.75 -8.53
N ILE A 798 -18.37 15.45 -8.68
CA ILE A 798 -19.67 14.85 -8.99
C ILE A 798 -20.69 15.15 -7.89
N LEU A 799 -20.34 14.84 -6.64
CA LEU A 799 -21.29 14.95 -5.50
C LEU A 799 -21.53 16.41 -5.08
N ASN A 800 -20.59 17.32 -5.34
CA ASN A 800 -20.76 18.75 -5.08
C ASN A 800 -21.58 19.49 -6.17
N ASP A 801 -21.93 18.86 -7.27
CA ASP A 801 -22.84 19.44 -8.29
C ASP A 801 -24.31 19.38 -7.81
N THR A 802 -24.62 20.14 -6.75
CA THR A 802 -25.95 20.16 -6.13
C THR A 802 -27.08 20.59 -7.05
N ALA A 803 -26.75 21.31 -8.12
CA ALA A 803 -27.71 21.73 -9.15
C ALA A 803 -27.92 20.65 -10.24
N GLY A 804 -27.12 19.56 -10.24
CA GLY A 804 -27.18 18.49 -11.23
C GLY A 804 -26.97 18.95 -12.68
N LYS A 805 -26.23 20.04 -12.88
CA LYS A 805 -26.04 20.63 -14.21
C LYS A 805 -25.08 19.86 -15.09
N THR A 806 -24.08 19.26 -14.49
CA THR A 806 -22.98 18.55 -15.18
C THR A 806 -23.05 17.05 -14.96
N TYR A 807 -23.34 16.61 -13.74
CA TYR A 807 -23.15 15.23 -13.28
C TYR A 807 -24.45 14.52 -12.84
N ALA A 808 -25.62 14.95 -13.31
CA ALA A 808 -26.90 14.34 -12.89
C ALA A 808 -26.96 12.82 -13.15
N THR A 809 -26.40 12.36 -14.28
CA THR A 809 -26.32 10.94 -14.64
C THR A 809 -25.40 10.18 -13.70
N GLU A 810 -24.21 10.71 -13.48
CA GLU A 810 -23.21 10.12 -12.60
C GLU A 810 -23.69 10.03 -11.14
N GLN A 811 -24.38 11.09 -10.65
CA GLN A 811 -24.98 11.08 -9.32
C GLN A 811 -26.03 9.97 -9.17
N GLY A 812 -26.85 9.76 -10.22
CA GLY A 812 -27.82 8.65 -10.26
C GLY A 812 -27.14 7.30 -10.16
N ILE A 813 -26.10 7.08 -10.99
CA ILE A 813 -25.31 5.86 -11.00
C ILE A 813 -24.63 5.62 -9.64
N ILE A 814 -23.98 6.61 -9.08
CA ILE A 814 -23.27 6.51 -7.80
C ILE A 814 -24.24 6.21 -6.64
N ASN A 815 -25.44 6.78 -6.65
CA ASN A 815 -26.44 6.47 -5.64
C ASN A 815 -26.91 5.01 -5.72
N GLU A 816 -27.25 4.53 -6.92
CA GLU A 816 -27.65 3.13 -7.11
C GLU A 816 -26.53 2.15 -6.80
N LEU A 817 -25.30 2.46 -7.23
CA LEU A 817 -24.08 1.71 -6.91
C LEU A 817 -23.87 1.60 -5.39
N SER A 818 -23.99 2.72 -4.68
CA SER A 818 -23.85 2.75 -3.22
C SER A 818 -24.94 1.93 -2.51
N ASP A 819 -26.18 2.00 -2.98
CA ASP A 819 -27.29 1.19 -2.45
C ASP A 819 -27.08 -0.31 -2.65
N LEU A 820 -26.51 -0.73 -3.79
CA LEU A 820 -26.18 -2.14 -4.04
C LEU A 820 -25.03 -2.61 -3.14
N ILE A 821 -24.02 -1.79 -2.94
CA ILE A 821 -22.91 -2.05 -2.01
C ILE A 821 -23.45 -2.24 -0.59
N GLU A 822 -24.31 -1.34 -0.12
CA GLU A 822 -24.93 -1.44 1.20
C GLU A 822 -25.80 -2.71 1.35
N LYS A 823 -26.58 -3.07 0.33
CA LYS A 823 -27.33 -4.32 0.33
C LYS A 823 -26.41 -5.56 0.42
N ALA A 824 -25.27 -5.54 -0.29
CA ALA A 824 -24.30 -6.63 -0.24
C ALA A 824 -23.65 -6.75 1.14
N ARG A 825 -23.41 -5.61 1.82
CA ARG A 825 -22.82 -5.55 3.18
C ARG A 825 -23.79 -5.98 4.28
N LYS A 826 -25.11 -6.01 4.03
CA LYS A 826 -26.14 -6.34 5.02
C LYS A 826 -26.64 -7.79 4.96
N THR A 827 -25.94 -8.69 4.27
CA THR A 827 -26.33 -10.10 4.19
C THR A 827 -25.12 -11.03 4.12
N ASN A 828 -25.20 -12.16 4.83
CA ASN A 828 -24.20 -13.23 4.76
C ASN A 828 -24.48 -14.24 3.61
N ASP A 829 -25.59 -14.11 2.87
CA ASP A 829 -25.90 -14.96 1.71
C ASP A 829 -24.98 -14.64 0.55
N GLN A 830 -23.96 -15.47 0.35
CA GLN A 830 -22.95 -15.32 -0.68
C GLN A 830 -23.54 -15.19 -2.09
N LYS A 831 -24.60 -15.96 -2.43
CA LYS A 831 -25.26 -15.88 -3.74
C LYS A 831 -25.99 -14.55 -3.94
N ARG A 832 -26.60 -14.02 -2.87
CA ARG A 832 -27.26 -12.71 -2.89
C ARG A 832 -26.24 -11.59 -3.01
N ARG A 833 -25.13 -11.66 -2.26
CA ARG A 833 -24.02 -10.73 -2.36
C ARG A 833 -23.43 -10.71 -3.78
N ALA A 834 -23.17 -11.89 -4.37
CA ALA A 834 -22.63 -12.00 -5.73
C ALA A 834 -23.52 -11.31 -6.78
N ARG A 835 -24.85 -11.43 -6.64
CA ARG A 835 -25.80 -10.74 -7.54
C ARG A 835 -25.76 -9.22 -7.36
N TYR A 836 -25.69 -8.73 -6.12
CA TYR A 836 -25.58 -7.28 -5.87
C TYR A 836 -24.26 -6.74 -6.42
N TYR A 837 -23.14 -7.42 -6.18
CA TYR A 837 -21.85 -7.01 -6.74
C TYR A 837 -21.80 -7.10 -8.26
N SER A 838 -22.42 -8.10 -8.87
CA SER A 838 -22.51 -8.17 -10.34
C SER A 838 -23.22 -6.94 -10.93
N GLN A 839 -24.32 -6.49 -10.33
CA GLN A 839 -25.04 -5.28 -10.75
C GLN A 839 -24.22 -4.01 -10.44
N ALA A 840 -23.58 -3.94 -9.28
CA ALA A 840 -22.72 -2.83 -8.90
C ALA A 840 -21.55 -2.67 -9.88
N LEU A 841 -20.93 -3.78 -10.29
CA LEU A 841 -19.81 -3.78 -11.24
C LEU A 841 -20.24 -3.33 -12.65
N ASP A 842 -21.48 -3.60 -13.06
CA ASP A 842 -22.03 -3.05 -14.31
C ASP A 842 -22.19 -1.52 -14.20
N LEU A 843 -22.66 -1.01 -13.07
CA LEU A 843 -22.75 0.43 -12.81
C LEU A 843 -21.37 1.12 -12.77
N VAL A 844 -20.32 0.45 -12.27
CA VAL A 844 -18.94 0.98 -12.36
C VAL A 844 -18.54 1.17 -13.82
N MET A 845 -18.88 0.21 -14.69
CA MET A 845 -18.64 0.36 -16.13
C MET A 845 -19.44 1.52 -16.72
N GLU A 846 -20.73 1.66 -16.36
CA GLU A 846 -21.57 2.77 -16.81
C GLU A 846 -21.02 4.13 -16.39
N LEU A 847 -20.48 4.24 -15.19
CA LEU A 847 -19.86 5.48 -14.65
C LEU A 847 -18.64 5.93 -15.47
N ALA A 848 -18.01 5.01 -16.19
CA ALA A 848 -16.86 5.27 -17.07
C ALA A 848 -15.67 5.98 -16.37
N VAL A 849 -15.31 5.53 -15.19
CA VAL A 849 -14.14 6.04 -14.44
C VAL A 849 -13.01 5.01 -14.36
N GLU A 850 -13.31 3.73 -14.56
CA GLU A 850 -12.34 2.65 -14.52
C GLU A 850 -12.56 1.68 -15.67
N LEU A 851 -11.51 1.36 -16.40
CA LEU A 851 -11.47 0.34 -17.44
C LEU A 851 -10.51 -0.78 -16.98
N PRO A 852 -11.02 -1.91 -16.48
CA PRO A 852 -10.19 -3.06 -16.15
C PRO A 852 -9.53 -3.62 -17.41
N THR A 853 -8.27 -4.04 -17.30
CA THR A 853 -7.44 -4.40 -18.46
C THR A 853 -7.00 -5.86 -18.42
N TYR A 854 -6.28 -6.29 -17.40
CA TYR A 854 -5.73 -7.64 -17.28
C TYR A 854 -5.65 -8.09 -15.83
N GLN A 855 -5.66 -9.41 -15.63
CA GLN A 855 -5.20 -10.04 -14.40
C GLN A 855 -4.03 -10.96 -14.75
N ARG A 856 -2.87 -10.74 -14.13
CA ARG A 856 -1.65 -11.48 -14.39
C ARG A 856 -1.39 -12.56 -13.34
N ASP A 857 -0.38 -13.37 -13.59
CA ASP A 857 0.22 -14.26 -12.62
C ASP A 857 1.44 -13.57 -12.00
N ASP A 858 1.76 -13.89 -10.75
CA ASP A 858 3.07 -13.63 -10.16
C ASP A 858 4.02 -14.74 -10.57
N LEU A 859 5.26 -14.38 -10.85
CA LEU A 859 6.31 -15.31 -11.23
C LEU A 859 7.28 -15.51 -10.06
N PHE A 860 7.43 -16.74 -9.65
CA PHE A 860 8.43 -17.14 -8.67
C PHE A 860 9.59 -17.85 -9.39
N ALA A 861 10.81 -17.40 -9.14
CA ALA A 861 12.03 -17.99 -9.70
C ALA A 861 12.93 -18.48 -8.57
N TYR A 862 13.50 -19.65 -8.69
CA TYR A 862 14.24 -20.26 -7.59
C TYR A 862 15.35 -21.19 -8.04
N ASN A 863 16.36 -21.33 -7.17
CA ASN A 863 17.49 -22.21 -7.34
C ASN A 863 17.15 -23.64 -6.87
N VAL A 864 16.90 -24.56 -7.82
CA VAL A 864 16.54 -25.96 -7.52
C VAL A 864 17.70 -26.75 -6.94
N ASN A 865 18.94 -26.26 -7.03
CA ASN A 865 20.08 -26.87 -6.41
C ASN A 865 20.17 -26.57 -4.92
N LYS A 866 19.45 -25.57 -4.45
CA LYS A 866 19.47 -25.15 -3.05
C LYS A 866 18.12 -25.36 -2.34
N ILE A 867 17.01 -25.10 -2.99
CA ILE A 867 15.67 -25.23 -2.41
C ILE A 867 15.05 -26.56 -2.82
N ASP A 868 14.57 -27.33 -1.86
CA ASP A 868 13.80 -28.53 -2.11
C ASP A 868 12.36 -28.15 -2.52
N GLU A 869 12.11 -28.14 -3.83
CA GLU A 869 10.80 -27.76 -4.39
C GLU A 869 9.61 -28.62 -3.92
N ARG A 870 9.88 -29.82 -3.36
CA ARG A 870 8.85 -30.71 -2.77
C ARG A 870 8.26 -30.14 -1.48
N THR A 871 8.93 -29.13 -0.91
CA THR A 871 8.51 -28.46 0.32
C THR A 871 7.71 -27.18 0.08
N PHE A 872 7.50 -26.80 -1.18
CA PHE A 872 6.57 -25.74 -1.56
C PHE A 872 5.11 -26.13 -1.30
N THR A 873 4.23 -25.14 -1.29
CA THR A 873 2.79 -25.38 -1.26
C THR A 873 2.40 -26.39 -2.33
N PRO A 874 1.69 -27.49 -1.96
CA PRO A 874 1.25 -28.49 -2.93
C PRO A 874 0.39 -27.90 -4.06
N GLU A 875 0.51 -28.41 -5.28
CA GLU A 875 -0.26 -27.97 -6.45
C GLU A 875 -1.78 -27.95 -6.20
N SER A 876 -2.28 -28.90 -5.40
CA SER A 876 -3.70 -28.98 -5.06
C SER A 876 -4.21 -27.84 -4.19
N GLU A 877 -3.29 -27.12 -3.53
CA GLU A 877 -3.58 -26.01 -2.62
C GLU A 877 -3.07 -24.67 -3.15
N LEU A 878 -2.25 -24.70 -4.20
CA LEU A 878 -1.68 -23.51 -4.80
C LEU A 878 -2.76 -22.67 -5.50
N SER A 879 -2.92 -21.43 -5.09
CA SER A 879 -3.96 -20.53 -5.60
C SER A 879 -3.60 -19.09 -5.39
N SER A 880 -4.44 -18.16 -5.85
CA SER A 880 -4.33 -16.73 -5.55
C SER A 880 -4.44 -16.41 -4.05
N PHE A 881 -4.97 -17.34 -3.26
CA PHE A 881 -5.17 -17.19 -1.81
C PHE A 881 -4.12 -17.91 -0.98
N LYS A 882 -3.44 -18.90 -1.57
CA LYS A 882 -2.35 -19.65 -0.93
C LYS A 882 -1.17 -19.71 -1.91
N GLY A 883 -0.18 -18.86 -1.68
CA GLY A 883 1.00 -18.71 -2.54
C GLY A 883 2.00 -19.85 -2.40
N LEU A 884 3.05 -19.81 -3.22
CA LEU A 884 4.06 -20.89 -3.34
C LEU A 884 4.79 -21.18 -2.02
N THR A 885 5.02 -20.18 -1.20
CA THR A 885 5.76 -20.27 0.08
C THR A 885 4.90 -19.92 1.29
N SER A 886 3.58 -20.11 1.21
CA SER A 886 2.63 -19.76 2.29
C SER A 886 2.94 -20.47 3.62
N GLU A 887 3.50 -21.68 3.56
CA GLU A 887 3.95 -22.43 4.72
C GLU A 887 5.47 -22.38 4.82
N ASN A 888 6.04 -21.19 5.00
CA ASN A 888 7.48 -20.95 4.99
C ASN A 888 8.26 -21.78 6.02
N TRP A 889 7.62 -22.21 7.11
CA TRP A 889 8.20 -23.10 8.12
C TRP A 889 8.45 -24.54 7.63
N ASN A 890 7.76 -24.94 6.57
CA ASN A 890 7.92 -26.25 5.94
C ASN A 890 9.02 -26.30 4.87
N LEU A 891 9.49 -25.13 4.42
CA LEU A 891 10.55 -25.07 3.43
C LEU A 891 11.83 -25.76 3.92
N SER A 892 12.52 -26.45 3.01
CA SER A 892 13.79 -27.12 3.29
C SER A 892 14.79 -26.84 2.18
N LEU A 893 16.05 -26.79 2.56
CA LEU A 893 17.15 -26.83 1.59
C LEU A 893 17.37 -28.27 1.12
N VAL A 894 18.03 -28.43 -0.01
CA VAL A 894 18.46 -29.73 -0.54
C VAL A 894 19.59 -30.27 0.34
N THR A 895 19.28 -31.18 1.26
CA THR A 895 20.22 -31.76 2.23
C THR A 895 20.88 -33.05 1.77
N GLU A 896 20.26 -33.80 0.83
CA GLU A 896 20.76 -35.04 0.24
C GLU A 896 20.45 -35.07 -1.25
N ARG A 897 21.41 -35.52 -2.04
CA ARG A 897 21.23 -35.79 -3.47
C ARG A 897 21.75 -37.17 -3.86
#